data_f66282fd261b3291da810cea69b7db2f
#
_entry.id   f66282fd261b3291da810cea69b7db2f
#
_cell.length_a   1.000
_cell.length_b   1.000
_cell.length_c   1.000
_cell.angle_alpha   90.00
_cell.angle_beta   90.00
_cell.angle_gamma   90.00
#
_symmetry.space_group_name_H-M   'P 1'
#
loop_
_entity.id
_entity.type
_entity.pdbx_description
1 polymer ?
#
loop_
_entity_poly.entity_id
_entity_poly.type
_entity_poly.pdbx_seq_one_letter_code
_entity_poly.pdbx_strand_id
1 'polypeptide(L)'
;MSENEVGREPIEIVEIVLPRCINTYGVSPCTASIGGDRKCYNCRATCQDPDSYRDTPDRHLTADVAKANGETIDSSELTRTADLFFGAEVRFSADPSGVIWELGGAGRGAYFGVTSGNLVFRAGDGSVASGANTGKITVDASQYAGKTLWLYAEIDFAALSACSMKLWAFDPVELSLTLAGEDTWTDNGSNWSGTGGGAIGTANGDVPVGEDDTDWDGNIYGAYFYDSQTAPADMSDDYSQHLYLGRGIKGEPRDMYILSCLGQLSAVGSRININAADGNYEPLGRRATLDFSCDDFTHSDIGQDPYLSDRTGRPEDSGTFWRKWLVRQKFGRVGATVKVHDGYAGQAFSDYKTRSYVLDSVEYNEDSISFHCRDVLSRTEFRKAQVPPASNGTLSADLNNTATSFSAVGDFTDEYPESGTVRINDEIMTYTSISYSDPDTTWSGVTRGTDGSEATDHDAEDLIQVCRRYTGEAIDDVVIPLLVDDARIPAQLVNVSGVSDEVLEYLSAYTLTTLITEPTGVSELVGKLSEECSFYTWWDERAQLIDMKAIRAVGAADIAARWTNEDNIIANSLKLSDKPKQRLNVVTFYYNPLDWTQDLDKASNFKSGLKVVNGTSSLPEQYGNVLQTREIYSLWLTTEALANQTASRMSIRYADVPQFATFYVDAKDRSIWLGDVVTISHPMIVNEFGARSVRNWLIVEAEEVVPGHTVKYVAADITLDGNIYYITENTVTEYTEELFEAGNAFITDANGLNPDGTIGATIN
;
A
#
# COMPACT_ATOMS: atom_id res chain seq x y z
N MET A 1 -18.93 -22.43 -18.02
CA MET A 1 -17.73 -23.13 -18.54
C MET A 1 -16.56 -22.78 -17.66
N SER A 2 -15.63 -23.66 -17.47
CA SER A 2 -14.46 -23.42 -16.63
C SER A 2 -13.18 -23.30 -17.48
N GLU A 3 -12.09 -22.83 -16.87
CA GLU A 3 -10.77 -22.71 -17.53
C GLU A 3 -10.28 -24.04 -18.13
N ASN A 4 -10.78 -25.15 -17.63
CA ASN A 4 -10.38 -26.50 -18.04
C ASN A 4 -11.26 -27.11 -19.15
N GLU A 5 -12.28 -26.39 -19.65
CA GLU A 5 -13.20 -26.93 -20.65
C GLU A 5 -12.72 -26.64 -22.07
N VAL A 6 -12.94 -27.60 -22.96
CA VAL A 6 -12.66 -27.44 -24.40
C VAL A 6 -13.77 -26.58 -25.01
N GLY A 7 -13.41 -25.59 -25.82
CA GLY A 7 -14.37 -24.70 -26.49
C GLY A 7 -14.86 -23.54 -25.63
N ARG A 8 -14.10 -23.17 -24.60
CA ARG A 8 -14.33 -21.96 -23.80
C ARG A 8 -14.34 -20.71 -24.69
N GLU A 9 -15.29 -19.81 -24.41
CA GLU A 9 -15.43 -18.52 -25.09
C GLU A 9 -15.08 -17.40 -24.11
N PRO A 10 -13.95 -16.70 -24.28
CA PRO A 10 -13.51 -15.63 -23.39
C PRO A 10 -14.45 -14.43 -23.45
N ILE A 11 -14.65 -13.79 -22.30
CA ILE A 11 -15.37 -12.53 -22.15
C ILE A 11 -14.52 -11.58 -21.34
N GLU A 12 -14.32 -10.36 -21.85
CA GLU A 12 -13.68 -9.25 -21.14
C GLU A 12 -14.73 -8.17 -20.85
N ILE A 13 -14.75 -7.70 -19.61
CA ILE A 13 -15.63 -6.61 -19.16
C ILE A 13 -14.74 -5.53 -18.53
N VAL A 14 -14.92 -4.28 -18.97
CA VAL A 14 -14.25 -3.13 -18.35
C VAL A 14 -15.23 -2.39 -17.45
N GLU A 15 -14.87 -2.27 -16.18
CA GLU A 15 -15.62 -1.50 -15.18
C GLU A 15 -14.87 -0.20 -14.86
N ILE A 16 -15.54 0.95 -14.94
CA ILE A 16 -15.03 2.24 -14.48
C ILE A 16 -15.75 2.61 -13.19
N VAL A 17 -14.98 2.68 -12.08
CA VAL A 17 -15.54 3.01 -10.76
C VAL A 17 -15.42 4.51 -10.54
N LEU A 18 -16.58 5.16 -10.44
CA LEU A 18 -16.65 6.61 -10.29
C LEU A 18 -17.20 6.98 -8.91
N PRO A 19 -16.71 8.07 -8.31
CA PRO A 19 -17.32 8.59 -7.09
C PRO A 19 -18.75 9.02 -7.37
N ARG A 20 -19.68 8.67 -6.46
CA ARG A 20 -21.11 8.99 -6.55
C ARG A 20 -21.56 9.52 -5.20
N CYS A 21 -22.53 10.43 -5.24
CA CYS A 21 -23.17 10.86 -4.00
C CYS A 21 -23.89 9.68 -3.35
N ILE A 22 -23.64 9.45 -2.08
CA ILE A 22 -24.27 8.40 -1.26
C ILE A 22 -25.66 8.82 -0.75
N ASN A 23 -25.95 10.15 -0.75
CA ASN A 23 -27.25 10.65 -0.31
C ASN A 23 -28.34 10.34 -1.33
N THR A 24 -29.53 10.05 -0.84
CA THR A 24 -30.73 9.93 -1.67
C THR A 24 -31.21 11.32 -2.08
N TYR A 25 -31.42 11.55 -3.37
CA TYR A 25 -31.87 12.83 -3.90
C TYR A 25 -33.19 13.28 -3.28
N GLY A 26 -33.21 14.50 -2.76
CA GLY A 26 -34.40 15.11 -2.16
C GLY A 26 -34.81 14.52 -0.81
N VAL A 27 -33.96 13.69 -0.20
CA VAL A 27 -34.16 13.16 1.16
C VAL A 27 -33.00 13.66 2.03
N SER A 28 -33.32 14.13 3.23
CA SER A 28 -32.29 14.58 4.19
C SER A 28 -31.15 13.53 4.29
N PRO A 29 -29.86 13.97 4.25
CA PRO A 29 -29.37 15.34 4.32
C PRO A 29 -29.39 16.11 2.98
N CYS A 30 -29.77 15.49 1.85
CA CYS A 30 -29.88 16.20 0.58
C CYS A 30 -31.11 17.13 0.59
N THR A 31 -30.86 18.43 0.47
CA THR A 31 -31.91 19.47 0.44
C THR A 31 -32.41 19.81 -0.95
N ALA A 32 -31.90 19.10 -1.96
CA ALA A 32 -32.29 19.33 -3.37
C ALA A 32 -33.80 19.11 -3.55
N SER A 33 -34.45 19.98 -4.35
CA SER A 33 -35.88 19.90 -4.60
C SER A 33 -36.22 18.87 -5.68
N ILE A 34 -36.98 17.83 -5.31
CA ILE A 34 -37.61 16.88 -6.27
C ILE A 34 -38.53 17.69 -7.17
N GLY A 35 -38.36 17.59 -8.50
CA GLY A 35 -39.11 18.37 -9.47
C GLY A 35 -38.47 19.70 -9.87
N GLY A 36 -37.29 20.01 -9.37
CA GLY A 36 -36.50 21.16 -9.81
C GLY A 36 -36.04 21.06 -11.27
N ASP A 37 -35.55 22.19 -11.80
CA ASP A 37 -35.16 22.30 -13.21
C ASP A 37 -33.89 21.56 -13.62
N ARG A 38 -33.14 21.00 -12.68
CA ARG A 38 -31.89 20.26 -12.93
C ARG A 38 -32.06 18.79 -12.64
N LYS A 39 -31.40 17.95 -13.44
CA LYS A 39 -31.33 16.51 -13.20
C LYS A 39 -30.16 16.19 -12.28
N CYS A 40 -30.36 15.32 -11.31
CA CYS A 40 -29.30 14.75 -10.51
C CYS A 40 -28.86 13.42 -11.10
N TYR A 41 -27.58 13.26 -11.39
CA TYR A 41 -26.98 12.01 -11.83
C TYR A 41 -26.05 11.43 -10.75
N ASN A 42 -26.28 11.81 -9.50
CA ASN A 42 -25.45 11.43 -8.35
C ASN A 42 -23.95 11.75 -8.55
N CYS A 43 -23.67 12.78 -9.32
CA CYS A 43 -22.31 13.26 -9.55
C CYS A 43 -22.18 14.74 -9.15
N ARG A 44 -20.97 15.15 -8.74
CA ARG A 44 -20.71 16.50 -8.25
C ARG A 44 -21.05 17.60 -9.27
N ALA A 45 -20.86 17.33 -10.56
CA ALA A 45 -21.13 18.31 -11.62
C ALA A 45 -22.62 18.63 -11.78
N THR A 46 -23.52 17.73 -11.41
CA THR A 46 -24.98 17.92 -11.51
C THR A 46 -25.66 18.09 -10.17
N CYS A 47 -24.89 18.12 -9.08
CA CYS A 47 -25.44 18.31 -7.74
C CYS A 47 -26.08 19.70 -7.61
N GLN A 48 -27.30 19.76 -7.07
CA GLN A 48 -28.03 21.01 -6.81
C GLN A 48 -27.70 21.58 -5.43
N ASP A 49 -27.19 20.74 -4.55
CA ASP A 49 -26.80 21.06 -3.18
C ASP A 49 -25.38 20.53 -2.93
N PRO A 50 -24.35 21.29 -3.37
CA PRO A 50 -22.96 20.84 -3.25
C PRO A 50 -22.50 20.62 -1.81
N ASP A 51 -23.10 21.31 -0.84
CA ASP A 51 -22.73 21.20 0.58
C ASP A 51 -23.25 19.89 1.19
N SER A 52 -24.31 19.32 0.64
CA SER A 52 -24.81 17.99 1.04
C SER A 52 -24.23 16.85 0.20
N TYR A 53 -23.38 17.14 -0.80
CA TYR A 53 -22.76 16.10 -1.61
C TYR A 53 -21.79 15.28 -0.76
N ARG A 54 -21.97 13.97 -0.73
CA ARG A 54 -21.13 13.01 -0.01
C ARG A 54 -20.78 11.85 -0.94
N ASP A 55 -19.50 11.71 -1.26
CA ASP A 55 -18.95 10.56 -1.99
C ASP A 55 -18.03 9.71 -1.09
N THR A 56 -17.77 10.19 0.09
CA THR A 56 -16.97 9.57 1.14
C THR A 56 -17.72 9.62 2.48
N PRO A 57 -17.34 8.81 3.46
CA PRO A 57 -17.78 8.92 4.83
C PRO A 57 -17.63 10.35 5.40
N ASP A 58 -18.43 10.69 6.40
CA ASP A 58 -18.41 12.02 7.06
C ASP A 58 -17.02 12.32 7.62
N ARG A 59 -16.30 11.29 8.10
CA ARG A 59 -14.88 11.36 8.43
C ARG A 59 -14.14 10.20 7.81
N HIS A 60 -13.06 10.51 7.14
CA HIS A 60 -12.14 9.55 6.58
C HIS A 60 -10.73 9.93 7.00
N LEU A 61 -10.18 9.18 7.92
CA LEU A 61 -8.79 9.29 8.32
C LEU A 61 -7.98 8.38 7.40
N THR A 62 -7.25 8.98 6.47
CA THR A 62 -6.29 8.26 5.64
C THR A 62 -4.98 8.25 6.36
N ALA A 63 -4.41 7.06 6.44
CA ALA A 63 -3.05 6.79 6.82
C ALA A 63 -2.64 7.16 8.23
N ASP A 64 -1.88 6.26 8.74
CA ASP A 64 -1.04 6.40 9.92
C ASP A 64 -1.66 7.18 11.08
N VAL A 65 -2.86 6.82 11.44
CA VAL A 65 -3.29 7.04 12.80
C VAL A 65 -2.51 6.03 13.63
N ALA A 66 -1.18 6.16 13.56
CA ALA A 66 -0.33 5.54 14.53
C ALA A 66 -0.82 6.00 15.89
N LYS A 67 -0.94 5.08 16.82
CA LYS A 67 -1.33 5.32 18.21
C LYS A 67 -0.66 6.53 18.88
N ALA A 68 0.49 6.98 18.35
CA ALA A 68 1.25 8.12 18.85
C ALA A 68 0.57 9.48 18.68
N ASN A 69 -0.39 9.61 17.79
CA ASN A 69 -1.04 10.88 17.45
C ASN A 69 -2.56 10.76 17.47
N GLY A 70 -3.14 10.07 18.48
CA GLY A 70 -4.58 9.82 18.55
C GLY A 70 -5.39 11.04 18.08
N GLU A 71 -6.13 10.86 16.98
CA GLU A 71 -7.04 11.90 16.46
C GLU A 71 -8.16 12.14 17.44
N THR A 72 -8.37 13.38 17.81
CA THR A 72 -9.49 13.76 18.65
C THR A 72 -10.72 14.09 17.80
N ILE A 73 -11.88 13.56 18.23
CA ILE A 73 -13.18 13.82 17.61
C ILE A 73 -13.94 14.78 18.51
N ASP A 74 -14.37 15.93 18.00
CA ASP A 74 -15.19 16.85 18.76
C ASP A 74 -16.60 16.24 18.99
N SER A 75 -17.01 16.12 20.24
CA SER A 75 -18.33 15.60 20.62
C SER A 75 -19.49 16.44 20.07
N SER A 76 -19.26 17.69 19.69
CA SER A 76 -20.25 18.55 19.03
C SER A 76 -20.57 18.15 17.61
N GLU A 77 -19.70 17.36 16.99
CA GLU A 77 -19.87 16.90 15.62
C GLU A 77 -20.75 15.62 15.53
N LEU A 78 -21.04 14.99 16.66
CA LEU A 78 -21.77 13.73 16.73
C LEU A 78 -23.07 13.90 17.50
N THR A 79 -24.16 13.66 16.84
CA THR A 79 -25.47 13.67 17.47
C THR A 79 -25.96 12.25 17.68
N ARG A 80 -26.29 11.93 18.93
CA ARG A 80 -26.80 10.63 19.36
C ARG A 80 -28.17 10.24 18.79
N THR A 81 -28.80 11.08 18.02
CA THR A 81 -30.11 10.81 17.44
C THR A 81 -30.04 10.09 16.12
N ALA A 82 -28.85 9.77 15.66
CA ALA A 82 -28.58 9.10 14.39
C ALA A 82 -27.78 7.81 14.61
N ASP A 83 -27.96 6.89 13.70
CA ASP A 83 -27.17 5.66 13.67
C ASP A 83 -25.70 6.00 13.48
N LEU A 84 -24.84 5.29 14.17
CA LEU A 84 -23.40 5.44 14.09
C LEU A 84 -22.77 4.23 13.42
N PHE A 85 -21.80 4.49 12.60
CA PHE A 85 -21.01 3.47 11.98
C PHE A 85 -19.53 3.83 12.03
N PHE A 86 -18.71 2.89 12.46
CA PHE A 86 -17.26 3.03 12.51
C PHE A 86 -16.61 1.84 11.81
N GLY A 87 -15.70 2.12 10.89
CA GLY A 87 -14.90 1.11 10.21
C GLY A 87 -13.42 1.44 10.32
N ALA A 88 -12.59 0.44 10.59
CA ALA A 88 -11.15 0.64 10.68
C ALA A 88 -10.38 -0.59 10.20
N GLU A 89 -9.23 -0.35 9.59
CA GLU A 89 -8.22 -1.36 9.39
C GLU A 89 -7.27 -1.35 10.58
N VAL A 90 -7.24 -2.44 11.33
CA VAL A 90 -6.55 -2.54 12.61
C VAL A 90 -5.61 -3.73 12.63
N ARG A 91 -4.34 -3.49 12.96
CA ARG A 91 -3.39 -4.56 13.27
C ARG A 91 -3.38 -4.82 14.78
N PHE A 92 -3.58 -6.06 15.13
CA PHE A 92 -3.48 -6.52 16.51
C PHE A 92 -2.03 -6.91 16.82
N SER A 93 -1.52 -6.52 17.98
CA SER A 93 -0.25 -7.02 18.52
C SER A 93 -0.38 -8.50 18.93
N ALA A 94 0.73 -9.10 19.36
CA ALA A 94 0.70 -10.48 19.89
C ALA A 94 -0.09 -10.59 21.20
N ASP A 95 -0.17 -9.51 21.97
CA ASP A 95 -0.95 -9.41 23.22
C ASP A 95 -1.74 -8.10 23.20
N PRO A 96 -2.82 -8.02 22.41
CA PRO A 96 -3.48 -6.76 22.09
C PRO A 96 -4.15 -6.13 23.30
N SER A 97 -4.01 -4.80 23.42
CA SER A 97 -4.63 -3.98 24.46
C SER A 97 -4.86 -2.55 24.00
N GLY A 98 -5.75 -1.83 24.68
CA GLY A 98 -5.96 -0.41 24.50
C GLY A 98 -7.17 -0.02 23.64
N VAL A 99 -7.28 1.28 23.38
CA VAL A 99 -8.41 1.92 22.70
C VAL A 99 -8.21 1.93 21.20
N ILE A 100 -9.15 1.34 20.44
CA ILE A 100 -9.23 1.50 18.98
C ILE A 100 -10.01 2.79 18.67
N TRP A 101 -11.14 2.99 19.33
CA TRP A 101 -11.99 4.17 19.20
C TRP A 101 -12.79 4.39 20.46
N GLU A 102 -12.95 5.64 20.83
CA GLU A 102 -13.85 6.02 21.91
C GLU A 102 -14.57 7.34 21.61
N LEU A 103 -15.73 7.52 22.21
CA LEU A 103 -16.54 8.71 22.06
C LEU A 103 -17.33 8.97 23.32
N GLY A 104 -17.21 10.15 23.88
CA GLY A 104 -17.99 10.58 25.06
C GLY A 104 -17.16 10.60 26.32
N GLY A 105 -17.46 9.80 27.33
CA GLY A 105 -16.73 9.79 28.60
C GLY A 105 -17.22 8.72 29.59
N ALA A 106 -16.67 8.73 30.82
CA ALA A 106 -16.94 7.74 31.85
C ALA A 106 -18.44 7.55 32.17
N GLY A 107 -19.23 8.61 32.03
CA GLY A 107 -20.67 8.57 32.33
C GLY A 107 -21.53 8.04 31.20
N ARG A 108 -21.19 8.34 29.93
CA ARG A 108 -21.95 7.96 28.73
C ARG A 108 -21.12 8.13 27.49
N GLY A 109 -21.20 7.14 26.61
CA GLY A 109 -20.46 7.18 25.37
C GLY A 109 -20.43 5.84 24.67
N ALA A 110 -19.51 5.71 23.70
CA ALA A 110 -19.16 4.47 23.05
C ALA A 110 -17.68 4.18 23.24
N TYR A 111 -17.34 2.93 23.26
CA TYR A 111 -15.98 2.44 23.40
C TYR A 111 -15.76 1.24 22.49
N PHE A 112 -14.64 1.21 21.81
CA PHE A 112 -14.21 0.09 21.02
C PHE A 112 -12.71 -0.09 21.25
N GLY A 113 -12.31 -1.23 21.79
CA GLY A 113 -10.94 -1.50 22.16
C GLY A 113 -10.76 -2.87 22.77
N VAL A 114 -9.57 -3.16 23.27
CA VAL A 114 -9.28 -4.43 23.96
C VAL A 114 -9.06 -4.18 25.45
N THR A 115 -9.92 -4.79 26.26
CA THR A 115 -9.87 -4.71 27.71
C THR A 115 -9.74 -6.12 28.30
N SER A 116 -8.70 -6.36 29.11
CA SER A 116 -8.46 -7.64 29.79
C SER A 116 -8.48 -8.83 28.84
N GLY A 117 -7.85 -8.70 27.68
CA GLY A 117 -7.73 -9.76 26.65
C GLY A 117 -9.01 -9.97 25.81
N ASN A 118 -10.02 -9.11 25.93
CA ASN A 118 -11.24 -9.17 25.15
C ASN A 118 -11.40 -7.94 24.27
N LEU A 119 -11.74 -8.12 23.00
CA LEU A 119 -12.23 -7.07 22.13
C LEU A 119 -13.64 -6.68 22.59
N VAL A 120 -13.80 -5.44 22.98
CA VAL A 120 -15.03 -4.89 23.57
C VAL A 120 -15.55 -3.79 22.66
N PHE A 121 -16.82 -3.91 22.28
CA PHE A 121 -17.58 -2.81 21.70
C PHE A 121 -18.76 -2.49 22.64
N ARG A 122 -18.83 -1.26 23.10
CA ARG A 122 -19.78 -0.83 24.12
C ARG A 122 -20.37 0.53 23.76
N ALA A 123 -21.67 0.71 24.05
CA ALA A 123 -22.37 1.98 23.87
C ALA A 123 -23.44 2.18 24.92
N GLY A 124 -23.70 3.44 25.32
CA GLY A 124 -24.75 3.81 26.24
C GLY A 124 -24.24 4.39 27.56
N ASP A 125 -24.81 3.95 28.71
CA ASP A 125 -24.45 4.44 30.04
C ASP A 125 -23.12 3.88 30.52
N GLY A 126 -22.09 4.71 30.53
CA GLY A 126 -20.73 4.34 30.90
C GLY A 126 -20.50 4.10 32.38
N SER A 127 -21.42 4.56 33.26
CA SER A 127 -21.30 4.39 34.68
C SER A 127 -21.65 2.99 35.20
N VAL A 128 -22.19 2.13 34.34
CA VAL A 128 -22.65 0.78 34.69
C VAL A 128 -21.88 -0.26 33.88
N ALA A 129 -21.21 -1.17 34.56
CA ALA A 129 -20.41 -2.22 33.93
C ALA A 129 -21.23 -3.21 33.05
N SER A 130 -22.50 -3.41 33.42
CA SER A 130 -23.49 -4.12 32.59
C SER A 130 -24.88 -3.80 33.16
N GLY A 131 -25.90 -3.65 32.33
CA GLY A 131 -27.26 -3.45 32.80
C GLY A 131 -28.13 -2.63 31.85
N ALA A 132 -29.28 -2.17 32.36
CA ALA A 132 -30.20 -1.31 31.63
C ALA A 132 -29.45 -0.06 31.11
N ASN A 133 -29.71 0.32 29.86
CA ASN A 133 -29.14 1.47 29.15
C ASN A 133 -27.71 1.26 28.56
N THR A 134 -27.18 0.05 28.53
CA THR A 134 -25.85 -0.22 27.98
C THR A 134 -25.86 -1.45 27.08
N GLY A 135 -25.50 -1.30 25.83
CA GLY A 135 -25.15 -2.41 24.92
C GLY A 135 -23.67 -2.73 25.06
N LYS A 136 -23.30 -4.01 25.06
CA LYS A 136 -21.91 -4.45 25.15
C LYS A 136 -21.69 -5.77 24.42
N ILE A 137 -20.83 -5.76 23.42
CA ILE A 137 -20.29 -6.94 22.76
C ILE A 137 -18.91 -7.24 23.36
N THR A 138 -18.62 -8.51 23.60
CA THR A 138 -17.33 -8.95 24.14
C THR A 138 -16.88 -10.21 23.39
N VAL A 139 -15.68 -10.15 22.81
CA VAL A 139 -15.10 -11.23 21.98
C VAL A 139 -13.67 -11.49 22.46
N ASP A 140 -13.25 -12.73 22.53
CA ASP A 140 -11.87 -13.08 22.89
C ASP A 140 -10.90 -12.52 21.83
N ALA A 141 -10.05 -11.56 22.24
CA ALA A 141 -9.12 -10.91 21.34
C ALA A 141 -7.92 -11.78 20.94
N SER A 142 -7.65 -12.86 21.67
CA SER A 142 -6.51 -13.74 21.37
C SER A 142 -6.61 -14.40 20.00
N GLN A 143 -7.82 -14.60 19.46
CA GLN A 143 -8.04 -15.11 18.11
C GLN A 143 -7.58 -14.17 16.99
N TYR A 144 -7.40 -12.90 17.32
CA TYR A 144 -6.99 -11.84 16.40
C TYR A 144 -5.52 -11.44 16.57
N ALA A 145 -4.82 -12.01 17.56
CA ALA A 145 -3.43 -11.68 17.84
C ALA A 145 -2.53 -11.82 16.61
N GLY A 146 -1.75 -10.78 16.32
CA GLY A 146 -0.86 -10.71 15.17
C GLY A 146 -1.54 -10.54 13.81
N LYS A 147 -2.88 -10.46 13.75
CA LYS A 147 -3.63 -10.29 12.49
C LYS A 147 -3.91 -8.83 12.19
N THR A 148 -4.04 -8.52 10.91
CA THR A 148 -4.63 -7.27 10.44
C THR A 148 -6.04 -7.56 9.96
N LEU A 149 -7.01 -6.87 10.54
CA LEU A 149 -8.43 -7.07 10.26
C LEU A 149 -9.10 -5.74 9.91
N TRP A 150 -10.16 -5.84 9.12
CA TRP A 150 -11.11 -4.75 8.93
C TRP A 150 -12.25 -4.95 9.92
N LEU A 151 -12.42 -3.99 10.81
CA LEU A 151 -13.45 -4.03 11.84
C LEU A 151 -14.55 -3.04 11.50
N TYR A 152 -15.80 -3.45 11.69
CA TYR A 152 -16.99 -2.63 11.49
C TYR A 152 -17.86 -2.68 12.73
N ALA A 153 -18.07 -1.52 13.33
CA ALA A 153 -18.90 -1.36 14.49
C ALA A 153 -20.12 -0.49 14.13
N GLU A 154 -21.29 -1.02 14.34
CA GLU A 154 -22.58 -0.43 13.98
C GLU A 154 -23.43 -0.22 15.21
N ILE A 155 -24.03 0.95 15.36
CA ILE A 155 -25.00 1.28 16.40
C ILE A 155 -26.26 1.84 15.73
N ASP A 156 -27.38 1.19 15.94
CA ASP A 156 -28.71 1.61 15.49
C ASP A 156 -29.48 2.22 16.67
N PHE A 157 -29.82 3.50 16.56
CA PHE A 157 -30.62 4.26 17.52
C PHE A 157 -32.07 4.54 17.03
N ALA A 158 -32.53 3.85 16.00
CA ALA A 158 -33.82 4.11 15.37
C ALA A 158 -34.99 4.16 16.36
N ALA A 159 -34.87 3.41 17.48
CA ALA A 159 -35.78 3.55 18.62
C ALA A 159 -35.00 3.42 19.92
N LEU A 160 -35.02 4.45 20.76
CA LEU A 160 -34.36 4.43 22.07
C LEU A 160 -34.82 3.26 22.98
N SER A 161 -36.03 2.74 22.76
CA SER A 161 -36.55 1.54 23.45
C SER A 161 -36.00 0.23 22.90
N ALA A 162 -35.28 0.24 21.77
CA ALA A 162 -34.77 -0.94 21.10
C ALA A 162 -33.52 -0.58 20.27
N CYS A 163 -32.48 -0.09 20.91
CA CYS A 163 -31.18 0.12 20.30
C CYS A 163 -30.51 -1.22 19.99
N SER A 164 -29.76 -1.29 18.93
CA SER A 164 -28.94 -2.46 18.59
C SER A 164 -27.52 -2.08 18.21
N MET A 165 -26.61 -3.03 18.36
CA MET A 165 -25.23 -2.90 17.92
C MET A 165 -24.75 -4.20 17.32
N LYS A 166 -23.85 -4.08 16.35
CA LYS A 166 -23.18 -5.22 15.72
C LYS A 166 -21.71 -4.92 15.53
N LEU A 167 -20.91 -5.95 15.65
CA LEU A 167 -19.47 -5.92 15.37
C LEU A 167 -19.13 -6.98 14.33
N TRP A 168 -18.55 -6.53 13.24
CA TRP A 168 -18.10 -7.40 12.17
C TRP A 168 -16.58 -7.35 12.07
N ALA A 169 -15.96 -8.48 11.75
CA ALA A 169 -14.55 -8.59 11.44
C ALA A 169 -14.37 -9.21 10.05
N PHE A 170 -13.63 -8.55 9.20
CA PHE A 170 -13.23 -9.08 7.90
C PHE A 170 -11.73 -9.40 7.94
N ASP A 171 -11.39 -10.65 7.62
CA ASP A 171 -10.01 -11.09 7.47
C ASP A 171 -9.63 -11.00 5.98
N PRO A 172 -8.74 -10.06 5.59
CA PRO A 172 -8.36 -9.87 4.19
C PRO A 172 -7.50 -11.00 3.63
N VAL A 173 -6.87 -11.81 4.50
CA VAL A 173 -6.07 -12.98 4.08
C VAL A 173 -6.98 -14.16 3.78
N GLU A 174 -7.97 -14.41 4.65
CA GLU A 174 -8.93 -15.50 4.48
C GLU A 174 -10.13 -15.12 3.63
N LEU A 175 -10.25 -13.85 3.24
CA LEU A 175 -11.39 -13.26 2.51
C LEU A 175 -12.73 -13.59 3.17
N SER A 176 -12.77 -13.56 4.50
CA SER A 176 -13.93 -13.96 5.29
C SER A 176 -14.48 -12.82 6.13
N LEU A 177 -15.78 -12.56 6.00
CA LEU A 177 -16.51 -11.63 6.85
C LEU A 177 -17.26 -12.41 7.93
N THR A 178 -17.01 -12.07 9.18
CA THR A 178 -17.60 -12.75 10.34
C THR A 178 -18.34 -11.74 11.22
N LEU A 179 -19.60 -12.01 11.57
CA LEU A 179 -20.27 -11.31 12.65
C LEU A 179 -19.62 -11.74 13.97
N ALA A 180 -18.80 -10.87 14.53
CA ALA A 180 -18.07 -11.14 15.77
C ALA A 180 -18.98 -11.09 17.00
N GLY A 181 -20.05 -10.28 16.94
CA GLY A 181 -21.05 -10.22 17.99
C GLY A 181 -22.17 -9.22 17.69
N GLU A 182 -23.26 -9.36 18.42
CA GLU A 182 -24.39 -8.44 18.41
C GLU A 182 -25.00 -8.30 19.81
N ASP A 183 -25.62 -7.15 20.10
CA ASP A 183 -26.33 -6.91 21.33
C ASP A 183 -27.49 -5.91 21.13
N THR A 184 -28.44 -5.89 22.05
CA THR A 184 -29.56 -4.98 22.03
C THR A 184 -29.83 -4.40 23.42
N TRP A 185 -30.16 -3.12 23.51
CA TRP A 185 -30.47 -2.49 24.80
C TRP A 185 -31.56 -1.45 24.67
N THR A 186 -32.05 -1.00 25.83
CA THR A 186 -32.97 0.15 25.91
C THR A 186 -32.19 1.34 26.40
N ASP A 187 -32.15 2.41 25.63
CA ASP A 187 -31.49 3.65 26.02
C ASP A 187 -32.47 4.61 26.70
N ASN A 188 -32.00 5.35 27.69
CA ASN A 188 -32.82 6.27 28.47
C ASN A 188 -32.99 7.68 27.87
N GLY A 189 -32.46 7.90 26.66
CA GLY A 189 -32.62 9.17 25.96
C GLY A 189 -31.69 10.30 26.38
N SER A 190 -30.72 10.08 27.25
CA SER A 190 -29.80 11.15 27.68
C SER A 190 -28.64 11.29 26.67
N ASN A 191 -28.23 12.51 26.37
CA ASN A 191 -27.12 12.78 25.46
C ASN A 191 -25.80 12.16 25.94
N TRP A 192 -24.97 11.73 25.00
CA TRP A 192 -23.59 11.41 25.28
C TRP A 192 -22.86 12.73 25.57
N SER A 193 -22.77 13.10 26.79
CA SER A 193 -22.11 14.30 27.20
C SER A 193 -20.96 13.94 28.13
N GLY A 194 -19.77 13.98 27.60
CA GLY A 194 -18.54 14.06 28.36
C GLY A 194 -17.87 15.40 28.11
N THR A 195 -16.97 15.81 28.95
CA THR A 195 -16.11 16.99 28.76
C THR A 195 -14.96 16.69 27.80
N GLY A 196 -14.79 15.44 27.36
CA GLY A 196 -13.88 14.99 26.36
C GLY A 196 -14.63 14.71 25.05
N GLY A 197 -14.05 15.04 23.90
CA GLY A 197 -14.53 14.57 22.62
C GLY A 197 -14.40 13.05 22.51
N GLY A 198 -14.11 12.56 21.33
CA GLY A 198 -13.69 11.18 21.12
C GLY A 198 -12.26 11.14 20.63
N ALA A 199 -11.70 9.94 20.52
CA ALA A 199 -10.39 9.72 19.95
C ALA A 199 -10.31 8.37 19.22
N ILE A 200 -9.29 8.24 18.39
CA ILE A 200 -8.94 7.01 17.68
C ILE A 200 -7.51 6.63 18.06
N GLY A 201 -7.30 5.38 18.46
CA GLY A 201 -6.00 4.87 18.87
C GLY A 201 -5.56 5.24 20.28
N THR A 202 -6.28 6.12 20.95
CA THR A 202 -6.03 6.59 22.32
C THR A 202 -7.34 6.99 22.98
N ALA A 203 -7.32 7.29 24.29
CA ALA A 203 -8.44 7.88 25.00
C ALA A 203 -8.27 9.39 25.12
N ASN A 204 -9.32 10.16 24.75
CA ASN A 204 -9.36 11.60 24.96
C ASN A 204 -10.07 11.93 26.27
N GLY A 205 -9.48 11.52 27.39
CA GLY A 205 -9.99 11.70 28.71
C GLY A 205 -10.50 10.42 29.36
N ASP A 206 -11.77 10.36 29.76
CA ASP A 206 -12.33 9.22 30.48
C ASP A 206 -13.01 8.24 29.53
N VAL A 207 -12.68 6.98 29.60
CA VAL A 207 -13.41 5.87 28.95
C VAL A 207 -14.51 5.32 29.86
N PRO A 208 -15.52 4.57 29.37
CA PRO A 208 -16.52 3.92 30.19
C PRO A 208 -15.90 3.08 31.31
N VAL A 209 -16.51 3.12 32.51
CA VAL A 209 -16.00 2.46 33.72
C VAL A 209 -15.70 0.96 33.47
N GLY A 210 -14.48 0.56 33.72
CA GLY A 210 -14.02 -0.83 33.61
C GLY A 210 -13.44 -1.20 32.25
N GLU A 211 -13.36 -0.27 31.33
CA GLU A 211 -12.65 -0.45 30.04
C GLU A 211 -11.21 0.10 30.14
N ASP A 212 -10.35 -0.34 29.23
CA ASP A 212 -8.93 0.07 29.16
C ASP A 212 -8.83 1.47 28.54
N ASP A 213 -8.04 2.35 29.15
CA ASP A 213 -7.81 3.73 28.71
C ASP A 213 -6.39 3.94 28.12
N THR A 214 -5.65 2.86 27.94
CA THR A 214 -4.31 2.93 27.35
C THR A 214 -4.37 3.09 25.84
N ASP A 215 -3.30 3.60 25.27
CA ASP A 215 -3.14 3.68 23.81
C ASP A 215 -3.23 2.30 23.19
N TRP A 216 -3.72 2.24 21.95
CA TRP A 216 -3.78 1.00 21.19
C TRP A 216 -2.38 0.39 20.99
N ASP A 217 -2.24 -0.86 21.38
CA ASP A 217 -0.98 -1.60 21.25
C ASP A 217 -0.82 -2.30 19.88
N GLY A 218 -1.08 -1.61 18.81
CA GLY A 218 -1.01 -2.09 17.44
C GLY A 218 -1.01 -0.90 16.50
N ASN A 219 -1.35 -1.12 15.23
CA ASN A 219 -1.48 -0.05 14.26
C ASN A 219 -2.95 0.11 13.82
N ILE A 220 -3.34 1.31 13.47
CA ILE A 220 -4.61 1.63 12.81
C ILE A 220 -4.23 2.29 11.48
N TYR A 221 -4.47 1.59 10.37
CA TYR A 221 -4.02 2.03 9.04
C TYR A 221 -5.02 2.93 8.33
N GLY A 222 -6.27 2.89 8.75
CA GLY A 222 -7.32 3.77 8.28
C GLY A 222 -8.55 3.64 9.16
N ALA A 223 -9.30 4.72 9.32
CA ALA A 223 -10.53 4.71 10.07
C ALA A 223 -11.60 5.53 9.34
N TYR A 224 -12.83 5.04 9.38
CA TYR A 224 -14.00 5.65 8.75
C TYR A 224 -15.07 5.84 9.81
N PHE A 225 -15.72 6.97 9.77
CA PHE A 225 -16.77 7.30 10.69
C PHE A 225 -17.99 7.88 9.96
N TYR A 226 -19.17 7.44 10.33
CA TYR A 226 -20.44 7.96 9.85
C TYR A 226 -21.32 8.33 11.01
N ASP A 227 -21.81 9.54 11.01
CA ASP A 227 -22.94 9.95 11.82
C ASP A 227 -24.15 10.18 10.91
N SER A 228 -25.34 10.12 11.42
CA SER A 228 -26.60 10.42 10.68
C SER A 228 -26.92 9.56 9.46
N GLN A 229 -26.20 8.52 9.20
CA GLN A 229 -26.50 7.58 8.12
C GLN A 229 -27.06 6.27 8.68
N THR A 230 -28.12 5.79 8.09
CA THR A 230 -28.54 4.42 8.32
C THR A 230 -27.41 3.51 7.90
N ALA A 231 -26.89 2.70 8.81
CA ALA A 231 -25.93 1.68 8.46
C ALA A 231 -26.51 0.84 7.32
N PRO A 232 -25.69 0.37 6.36
CA PRO A 232 -26.17 -0.47 5.30
C PRO A 232 -26.96 -1.65 5.90
N ALA A 233 -28.16 -1.88 5.42
CA ALA A 233 -29.06 -2.91 5.96
C ALA A 233 -28.47 -4.33 5.89
N ASP A 234 -27.41 -4.49 5.11
CA ASP A 234 -26.70 -5.74 4.92
C ASP A 234 -25.19 -5.46 4.77
N MET A 235 -24.41 -5.86 5.78
CA MET A 235 -22.95 -5.87 5.73
C MET A 235 -22.48 -7.08 4.93
N SER A 236 -23.04 -7.24 3.73
CA SER A 236 -22.69 -8.32 2.83
C SER A 236 -21.24 -8.21 2.34
N ASP A 237 -20.74 -9.27 1.70
CA ASP A 237 -19.41 -9.32 1.09
C ASP A 237 -19.10 -8.10 0.20
N ASP A 238 -20.12 -7.49 -0.42
CA ASP A 238 -19.98 -6.29 -1.25
C ASP A 238 -19.53 -5.06 -0.46
N TYR A 239 -19.93 -4.92 0.80
CA TYR A 239 -19.56 -3.78 1.62
C TYR A 239 -18.13 -3.87 2.13
N SER A 240 -17.73 -5.03 2.63
CA SER A 240 -16.36 -5.28 3.04
C SER A 240 -15.40 -5.16 1.86
N GLN A 241 -15.76 -5.68 0.69
CA GLN A 241 -14.99 -5.48 -0.55
C GLN A 241 -14.90 -4.01 -0.95
N HIS A 242 -15.93 -3.21 -0.71
CA HIS A 242 -15.92 -1.79 -0.99
C HIS A 242 -14.93 -1.01 -0.16
N LEU A 243 -14.87 -1.28 1.13
CA LEU A 243 -13.87 -0.71 2.02
C LEU A 243 -12.47 -1.22 1.64
N TYR A 244 -12.32 -2.53 1.52
CA TYR A 244 -11.07 -3.17 1.11
C TYR A 244 -10.46 -2.58 -0.18
N LEU A 245 -11.30 -2.16 -1.12
CA LEU A 245 -10.86 -1.58 -2.39
C LEU A 245 -10.77 -0.04 -2.39
N GLY A 246 -10.89 0.61 -1.24
CA GLY A 246 -10.82 2.07 -1.12
C GLY A 246 -11.93 2.81 -1.87
N ARG A 247 -13.02 2.15 -2.05
CA ARG A 247 -14.13 2.71 -2.78
C ARG A 247 -15.11 3.33 -1.85
N GLY A 248 -15.06 4.26 -1.20
CA GLY A 248 -16.11 4.80 -0.35
C GLY A 248 -17.42 4.02 -0.36
N ILE A 249 -18.17 4.07 0.66
CA ILE A 249 -19.42 3.32 0.79
C ILE A 249 -20.34 3.67 -0.36
N LYS A 250 -20.72 2.68 -1.14
CA LYS A 250 -21.84 2.81 -2.03
C LYS A 250 -23.13 2.61 -1.24
N GLY A 251 -24.08 3.50 -1.39
CA GLY A 251 -25.47 3.12 -1.27
C GLY A 251 -25.74 1.92 -2.18
N GLU A 252 -26.73 1.13 -1.86
CA GLU A 252 -27.18 -0.14 -2.46
C GLU A 252 -26.53 -0.59 -3.77
N PRO A 253 -26.23 -1.90 -3.96
CA PRO A 253 -25.72 -2.42 -5.21
C PRO A 253 -26.65 -1.92 -6.33
N ARG A 254 -26.13 -1.04 -7.16
CA ARG A 254 -26.87 -0.54 -8.30
C ARG A 254 -26.73 -1.54 -9.41
N ASP A 255 -27.84 -1.73 -10.14
CA ASP A 255 -27.83 -2.53 -11.35
C ASP A 255 -26.63 -2.17 -12.20
N MET A 256 -25.77 -3.14 -12.47
CA MET A 256 -24.67 -2.97 -13.41
C MET A 256 -25.25 -2.83 -14.80
N TYR A 257 -25.07 -1.67 -15.42
CA TYR A 257 -25.39 -1.52 -16.84
C TYR A 257 -24.21 -1.98 -17.67
N ILE A 258 -24.39 -3.05 -18.40
CA ILE A 258 -23.42 -3.52 -19.39
C ILE A 258 -23.70 -2.79 -20.70
N LEU A 259 -22.71 -1.99 -21.15
CA LEU A 259 -22.76 -1.29 -22.42
C LEU A 259 -21.92 -2.06 -23.44
N SER A 260 -22.54 -2.52 -24.50
CA SER A 260 -21.84 -3.23 -25.60
C SER A 260 -21.17 -2.24 -26.55
N CYS A 261 -20.19 -1.52 -26.08
CA CYS A 261 -19.46 -0.47 -26.83
C CYS A 261 -17.94 -0.59 -26.75
N LEU A 262 -17.40 -1.62 -26.08
CA LEU A 262 -15.96 -1.85 -25.99
C LEU A 262 -15.41 -2.18 -27.39
N GLY A 263 -14.48 -1.35 -27.86
CA GLY A 263 -13.76 -1.52 -29.10
C GLY A 263 -12.46 -2.29 -28.91
N GLN A 264 -11.35 -1.58 -28.87
CA GLN A 264 -10.03 -2.19 -28.65
C GLN A 264 -9.69 -2.16 -27.15
N LEU A 265 -9.03 -3.21 -26.70
CA LEU A 265 -8.42 -3.30 -25.38
C LEU A 265 -6.99 -3.78 -25.52
N SER A 266 -6.02 -3.06 -24.94
CA SER A 266 -4.61 -3.39 -24.92
C SER A 266 -4.07 -3.17 -23.52
N ALA A 267 -3.61 -4.21 -22.88
CA ALA A 267 -2.97 -4.16 -21.59
C ALA A 267 -1.50 -4.54 -21.71
N VAL A 268 -0.62 -3.76 -21.08
CA VAL A 268 0.78 -4.10 -20.90
C VAL A 268 1.00 -4.31 -19.42
N GLY A 269 1.38 -5.52 -19.01
CA GLY A 269 1.59 -5.87 -17.62
C GLY A 269 2.77 -5.11 -16.97
N SER A 270 2.75 -4.99 -15.67
CA SER A 270 3.89 -4.52 -14.89
C SER A 270 5.07 -5.49 -15.02
N ARG A 271 6.26 -5.01 -14.73
CA ARG A 271 7.47 -5.83 -14.70
C ARG A 271 8.28 -5.52 -13.46
N ILE A 272 8.55 -6.55 -12.68
CA ILE A 272 9.48 -6.47 -11.56
C ILE A 272 10.91 -6.38 -12.08
N ASN A 273 11.68 -5.46 -11.54
CA ASN A 273 13.11 -5.38 -11.78
C ASN A 273 13.88 -5.73 -10.50
N ILE A 274 14.49 -6.92 -10.49
CA ILE A 274 15.27 -7.42 -9.34
C ILE A 274 16.77 -7.24 -9.52
N ASN A 275 17.22 -6.64 -10.64
CA ASN A 275 18.64 -6.59 -10.96
C ASN A 275 19.23 -5.19 -10.86
N ALA A 276 19.76 -4.87 -9.68
CA ALA A 276 20.49 -3.63 -9.40
C ALA A 276 21.79 -3.45 -10.24
N ALA A 277 22.26 -4.47 -10.94
CA ALA A 277 23.43 -4.39 -11.81
C ALA A 277 23.11 -3.80 -13.19
N ASP A 278 21.83 -3.66 -13.55
CA ASP A 278 21.43 -3.06 -14.83
C ASP A 278 21.66 -1.54 -14.79
N GLY A 279 22.41 -1.01 -15.76
CA GLY A 279 22.63 0.45 -15.87
C GLY A 279 21.36 1.27 -16.15
N ASN A 280 20.28 0.62 -16.57
CA ASN A 280 18.94 1.19 -16.73
C ASN A 280 17.99 0.64 -15.64
N TYR A 281 18.49 0.48 -14.43
CA TYR A 281 17.70 -0.01 -13.32
C TYR A 281 16.55 0.95 -13.02
N GLU A 282 15.34 0.48 -13.29
CA GLU A 282 14.09 1.11 -12.85
C GLU A 282 13.68 0.43 -11.55
N PRO A 283 13.94 1.05 -10.41
CA PRO A 283 13.81 0.39 -9.11
C PRO A 283 12.41 -0.19 -8.85
N LEU A 284 11.38 0.53 -9.25
CA LEU A 284 10.00 0.08 -9.12
C LEU A 284 9.51 -0.71 -10.35
N GLY A 285 10.39 -1.09 -11.27
CA GLY A 285 10.07 -1.81 -12.49
C GLY A 285 9.25 -1.02 -13.50
N ARG A 286 8.77 -1.72 -14.55
CA ARG A 286 7.88 -1.12 -15.54
C ARG A 286 6.45 -1.08 -14.98
N ARG A 287 5.78 0.06 -15.15
CA ARG A 287 4.38 0.25 -14.79
C ARG A 287 3.45 -0.52 -15.74
N ALA A 288 2.39 -1.08 -15.20
CA ALA A 288 1.32 -1.59 -16.03
C ALA A 288 0.53 -0.44 -16.66
N THR A 289 0.12 -0.65 -17.91
CA THR A 289 -0.78 0.27 -18.63
C THR A 289 -1.95 -0.49 -19.21
N LEU A 290 -3.09 0.18 -19.27
CA LEU A 290 -4.28 -0.31 -19.93
C LEU A 290 -4.83 0.79 -20.83
N ASP A 291 -4.90 0.52 -22.11
CA ASP A 291 -5.54 1.37 -23.10
C ASP A 291 -6.78 0.66 -23.65
N PHE A 292 -7.92 1.33 -23.63
CA PHE A 292 -9.12 0.80 -24.26
C PHE A 292 -9.95 1.90 -24.90
N SER A 293 -10.73 1.53 -25.90
CA SER A 293 -11.62 2.44 -26.58
C SER A 293 -13.08 1.95 -26.51
N CYS A 294 -13.99 2.89 -26.52
CA CYS A 294 -15.41 2.62 -26.62
C CYS A 294 -16.04 3.41 -27.77
N ASP A 295 -16.92 2.78 -28.51
CA ASP A 295 -17.74 3.47 -29.51
C ASP A 295 -18.75 4.37 -28.81
N ASP A 296 -18.94 5.60 -29.31
CA ASP A 296 -19.96 6.50 -28.79
C ASP A 296 -21.32 6.23 -29.44
N PHE A 297 -22.39 6.44 -28.70
CA PHE A 297 -23.73 6.15 -29.17
C PHE A 297 -24.75 7.12 -28.57
N THR A 298 -25.86 7.29 -29.28
CA THR A 298 -27.01 8.09 -28.81
C THR A 298 -27.68 7.40 -27.63
N HIS A 299 -27.91 8.14 -26.54
CA HIS A 299 -28.49 7.61 -25.33
C HIS A 299 -29.48 8.60 -24.70
N SER A 300 -30.63 8.11 -24.26
CA SER A 300 -31.71 8.89 -23.68
C SER A 300 -31.68 9.09 -22.18
N ASP A 301 -30.60 8.68 -21.53
CA ASP A 301 -30.43 8.69 -20.06
C ASP A 301 -31.35 7.72 -19.27
N ILE A 302 -32.15 6.92 -19.94
CA ILE A 302 -32.94 5.87 -19.29
C ILE A 302 -32.00 4.90 -18.59
N GLY A 303 -32.24 4.67 -17.30
CA GLY A 303 -31.38 3.85 -16.45
C GLY A 303 -30.12 4.55 -15.92
N GLN A 304 -29.81 5.75 -16.41
CA GLN A 304 -28.69 6.59 -15.92
C GLN A 304 -29.15 7.67 -14.94
N ASP A 305 -30.39 8.11 -15.06
CA ASP A 305 -31.02 9.02 -14.11
C ASP A 305 -31.96 8.19 -13.20
N PRO A 306 -31.52 7.89 -11.97
CA PRO A 306 -32.30 7.10 -11.03
C PRO A 306 -33.60 7.78 -10.61
N TYR A 307 -33.74 9.07 -10.90
CA TYR A 307 -34.90 9.90 -10.56
C TYR A 307 -35.69 10.36 -11.78
N LEU A 308 -35.55 9.68 -12.92
CA LEU A 308 -36.25 10.03 -14.16
C LEU A 308 -37.77 10.01 -13.99
N SER A 309 -38.28 9.06 -13.21
CA SER A 309 -39.72 8.94 -12.90
C SER A 309 -40.27 10.14 -12.13
N ASP A 310 -39.42 10.82 -11.35
CA ASP A 310 -39.84 11.91 -10.48
C ASP A 310 -39.81 13.28 -11.18
N ARG A 311 -39.41 13.28 -12.43
CA ARG A 311 -39.23 14.51 -13.23
C ARG A 311 -40.28 14.62 -14.32
N THR A 312 -41.30 15.40 -14.06
CA THR A 312 -42.33 15.70 -15.03
C THR A 312 -41.94 16.93 -15.88
N GLY A 313 -42.14 16.80 -17.20
CA GLY A 313 -42.12 17.93 -18.12
C GLY A 313 -40.77 18.34 -18.73
N ARG A 314 -39.69 17.57 -18.55
CA ARG A 314 -38.45 17.82 -19.26
C ARG A 314 -38.32 17.02 -20.55
N PRO A 315 -37.88 17.65 -21.66
CA PRO A 315 -37.47 16.91 -22.83
C PRO A 315 -36.26 16.04 -22.49
N GLU A 316 -36.17 14.87 -23.13
CA GLU A 316 -34.97 14.04 -23.09
C GLU A 316 -33.78 14.83 -23.59
N ASP A 317 -32.64 14.73 -22.87
CA ASP A 317 -31.46 15.39 -23.32
C ASP A 317 -30.87 14.67 -24.53
N SER A 318 -30.82 15.39 -25.65
CA SER A 318 -30.15 14.91 -26.85
C SER A 318 -28.64 14.84 -26.62
N GLY A 319 -27.98 13.90 -27.27
CA GLY A 319 -26.53 13.76 -27.26
C GLY A 319 -26.10 12.30 -27.09
N THR A 320 -24.82 12.11 -27.14
CA THR A 320 -24.22 10.78 -27.03
C THR A 320 -23.84 10.46 -25.60
N PHE A 321 -23.76 9.16 -25.27
CA PHE A 321 -23.50 8.68 -23.92
C PHE A 321 -22.17 9.19 -23.37
N TRP A 322 -21.08 8.97 -24.11
CA TRP A 322 -19.74 9.29 -23.62
C TRP A 322 -19.48 10.79 -23.51
N ARG A 323 -20.05 11.60 -24.38
CA ARG A 323 -19.95 13.09 -24.28
C ARG A 323 -20.67 13.62 -23.05
N LYS A 324 -21.85 13.10 -22.73
CA LYS A 324 -22.56 13.42 -21.48
C LYS A 324 -21.74 12.96 -20.27
N TRP A 325 -21.20 11.74 -20.34
CA TRP A 325 -20.36 11.17 -19.29
C TRP A 325 -19.12 12.07 -19.01
N LEU A 326 -18.42 12.52 -20.03
CA LEU A 326 -17.24 13.40 -19.88
C LEU A 326 -17.54 14.66 -19.09
N VAL A 327 -18.71 15.27 -19.32
CA VAL A 327 -19.11 16.50 -18.63
C VAL A 327 -19.57 16.22 -17.21
N ARG A 328 -20.33 15.15 -17.02
CA ARG A 328 -20.86 14.76 -15.70
C ARG A 328 -19.78 14.31 -14.75
N GLN A 329 -18.79 13.59 -15.24
CA GLN A 329 -17.72 13.00 -14.43
C GLN A 329 -16.41 13.82 -14.42
N LYS A 330 -16.46 15.09 -14.84
CA LYS A 330 -15.27 15.94 -14.97
C LYS A 330 -14.45 16.09 -13.68
N PHE A 331 -15.06 15.93 -12.51
CA PHE A 331 -14.40 16.10 -11.23
C PHE A 331 -13.84 14.80 -10.62
N GLY A 332 -14.34 13.64 -11.04
CA GLY A 332 -13.99 12.36 -10.41
C GLY A 332 -13.40 11.31 -11.35
N ARG A 333 -13.19 11.64 -12.64
CA ARG A 333 -12.71 10.65 -13.61
C ARG A 333 -11.20 10.38 -13.51
N VAL A 334 -10.40 11.44 -13.36
CA VAL A 334 -8.93 11.27 -13.21
C VAL A 334 -8.65 10.67 -11.84
N GLY A 335 -7.90 9.58 -11.82
CA GLY A 335 -7.67 8.82 -10.61
C GLY A 335 -8.76 7.79 -10.28
N ALA A 336 -9.82 7.68 -11.10
CA ALA A 336 -10.85 6.66 -10.93
C ALA A 336 -10.27 5.27 -11.14
N THR A 337 -10.72 4.29 -10.36
CA THR A 337 -10.35 2.90 -10.53
C THR A 337 -11.01 2.32 -11.78
N VAL A 338 -10.22 1.67 -12.62
CA VAL A 338 -10.69 0.92 -13.79
C VAL A 338 -10.35 -0.55 -13.58
N LYS A 339 -11.31 -1.43 -13.76
CA LYS A 339 -11.12 -2.88 -13.63
C LYS A 339 -11.39 -3.57 -14.95
N VAL A 340 -10.58 -4.55 -15.24
CA VAL A 340 -10.79 -5.52 -16.32
C VAL A 340 -11.13 -6.86 -15.69
N HIS A 341 -12.28 -7.38 -16.02
CA HIS A 341 -12.76 -8.68 -15.57
C HIS A 341 -12.65 -9.67 -16.72
N ASP A 342 -11.85 -10.71 -16.55
CA ASP A 342 -11.58 -11.75 -17.53
C ASP A 342 -12.27 -13.04 -17.12
N GLY A 343 -13.19 -13.51 -17.92
CA GLY A 343 -13.98 -14.72 -17.65
C GLY A 343 -14.39 -15.46 -18.92
N TYR A 344 -15.38 -16.35 -18.79
CA TYR A 344 -15.87 -17.16 -19.90
C TYR A 344 -17.39 -17.15 -19.96
N ALA A 345 -17.95 -17.32 -21.15
CA ALA A 345 -19.38 -17.42 -21.35
C ALA A 345 -20.00 -18.53 -20.46
N GLY A 346 -21.02 -18.16 -19.70
CA GLY A 346 -21.70 -19.07 -18.76
C GLY A 346 -20.98 -19.29 -17.41
N GLN A 347 -19.88 -18.62 -17.14
CA GLN A 347 -19.24 -18.56 -15.83
C GLN A 347 -19.94 -17.51 -14.95
N ALA A 348 -20.04 -17.74 -13.65
CA ALA A 348 -20.53 -16.71 -12.72
C ALA A 348 -19.56 -15.52 -12.68
N PHE A 349 -20.08 -14.30 -12.59
CA PHE A 349 -19.24 -13.09 -12.59
C PHE A 349 -18.27 -13.06 -11.40
N SER A 350 -18.65 -13.63 -10.25
CA SER A 350 -17.78 -13.80 -9.08
C SER A 350 -16.51 -14.60 -9.35
N ASP A 351 -16.53 -15.46 -10.35
CA ASP A 351 -15.40 -16.32 -10.70
C ASP A 351 -14.47 -15.68 -11.75
N TYR A 352 -14.79 -14.47 -12.22
CA TYR A 352 -13.95 -13.74 -13.16
C TYR A 352 -12.67 -13.28 -12.46
N LYS A 353 -11.54 -13.34 -13.18
CA LYS A 353 -10.29 -12.75 -12.71
C LYS A 353 -10.33 -11.25 -12.96
N THR A 354 -9.95 -10.48 -11.95
CA THR A 354 -10.01 -9.02 -12.02
C THR A 354 -8.61 -8.43 -11.95
N ARG A 355 -8.33 -7.46 -12.84
CA ARG A 355 -7.11 -6.65 -12.82
C ARG A 355 -7.51 -5.18 -12.65
N SER A 356 -6.80 -4.43 -11.82
CA SER A 356 -7.15 -3.05 -11.50
C SER A 356 -6.08 -2.05 -11.92
N TYR A 357 -6.56 -0.92 -12.42
CA TYR A 357 -5.79 0.21 -12.93
C TYR A 357 -6.38 1.52 -12.44
N VAL A 358 -5.68 2.61 -12.67
CA VAL A 358 -6.10 4.00 -12.36
C VAL A 358 -6.22 4.78 -13.66
N LEU A 359 -7.35 5.44 -13.88
CA LEU A 359 -7.57 6.27 -15.05
C LEU A 359 -6.69 7.52 -15.00
N ASP A 360 -5.78 7.66 -15.95
CA ASP A 360 -4.86 8.79 -16.08
C ASP A 360 -5.44 9.88 -17.00
N SER A 361 -5.84 9.50 -18.22
CA SER A 361 -6.35 10.44 -19.20
C SER A 361 -7.42 9.83 -20.12
N VAL A 362 -8.15 10.70 -20.78
CA VAL A 362 -9.21 10.33 -21.72
C VAL A 362 -9.07 11.19 -22.97
N GLU A 363 -9.06 10.53 -24.12
CA GLU A 363 -9.14 11.19 -25.44
C GLU A 363 -10.48 10.85 -26.11
N TYR A 364 -11.01 11.76 -26.92
CA TYR A 364 -12.26 11.51 -27.62
C TYR A 364 -12.29 12.12 -29.01
N ASN A 365 -12.90 11.38 -29.92
CA ASN A 365 -13.16 11.75 -31.30
C ASN A 365 -14.67 11.92 -31.54
N GLU A 366 -15.07 12.06 -32.80
CA GLU A 366 -16.48 12.21 -33.12
C GLU A 366 -17.32 10.97 -32.77
N ASP A 367 -16.76 9.78 -32.97
CA ASP A 367 -17.48 8.50 -32.86
C ASP A 367 -16.95 7.57 -31.76
N SER A 368 -15.91 7.97 -31.02
CA SER A 368 -15.27 7.10 -30.03
C SER A 368 -14.60 7.88 -28.90
N ILE A 369 -14.38 7.18 -27.79
CA ILE A 369 -13.61 7.64 -26.65
C ILE A 369 -12.52 6.63 -26.35
N SER A 370 -11.33 7.10 -26.01
CA SER A 370 -10.19 6.27 -25.59
C SER A 370 -9.79 6.60 -24.16
N PHE A 371 -9.51 5.59 -23.39
CA PHE A 371 -9.13 5.66 -21.99
C PHE A 371 -7.70 5.16 -21.84
N HIS A 372 -6.87 5.94 -21.16
CA HIS A 372 -5.49 5.62 -20.82
C HIS A 372 -5.38 5.44 -19.31
N CYS A 373 -5.00 4.26 -18.89
CA CYS A 373 -4.92 3.89 -17.48
C CYS A 373 -3.51 3.40 -17.15
N ARG A 374 -3.12 3.60 -15.90
CA ARG A 374 -1.84 3.14 -15.35
C ARG A 374 -2.07 2.36 -14.07
N ASP A 375 -1.05 1.67 -13.61
CA ASP A 375 -1.09 1.05 -12.28
C ASP A 375 -1.07 2.09 -11.14
N VAL A 376 -1.40 1.65 -9.94
CA VAL A 376 -1.50 2.51 -8.76
C VAL A 376 -0.15 3.09 -8.35
N LEU A 377 0.95 2.36 -8.54
CA LEU A 377 2.30 2.85 -8.24
C LEU A 377 2.68 4.08 -9.07
N SER A 378 2.01 4.34 -10.20
CA SER A 378 2.22 5.59 -10.96
C SER A 378 1.96 6.86 -10.13
N ARG A 379 1.21 6.75 -9.02
CA ARG A 379 1.02 7.88 -8.09
C ARG A 379 2.30 8.34 -7.42
N THR A 380 3.28 7.44 -7.23
CA THR A 380 4.61 7.79 -6.69
C THR A 380 5.41 8.71 -7.61
N GLU A 381 5.02 8.78 -8.89
CA GLU A 381 5.67 9.60 -9.93
C GLU A 381 4.98 10.97 -10.10
N PHE A 382 3.89 11.23 -9.38
CA PHE A 382 3.20 12.52 -9.47
C PHE A 382 4.05 13.65 -8.90
N ARG A 383 3.99 14.82 -9.54
CA ARG A 383 4.77 15.99 -9.15
C ARG A 383 4.62 16.40 -7.67
N LYS A 384 3.50 16.05 -7.03
CA LYS A 384 3.24 16.35 -5.62
C LYS A 384 3.63 15.21 -4.67
N ALA A 385 3.99 14.03 -5.20
CA ALA A 385 4.49 12.91 -4.42
C ALA A 385 6.00 13.13 -4.14
N GLN A 386 6.29 14.05 -3.24
CA GLN A 386 7.65 14.46 -2.88
C GLN A 386 7.81 14.50 -1.36
N VAL A 387 8.99 14.12 -0.90
CA VAL A 387 9.38 14.15 0.52
C VAL A 387 10.72 14.87 0.66
N PRO A 388 10.82 15.86 1.54
CA PRO A 388 9.70 16.61 2.10
C PRO A 388 8.95 17.36 0.99
N PRO A 389 7.74 17.88 1.23
CA PRO A 389 7.07 18.76 0.28
C PRO A 389 7.87 20.03 0.06
N ALA A 390 7.69 20.66 -1.12
CA ALA A 390 8.28 21.96 -1.38
C ALA A 390 7.68 23.01 -0.45
N SER A 391 8.54 23.75 0.25
CA SER A 391 8.16 24.79 1.19
C SER A 391 7.92 26.15 0.50
N ASN A 392 7.12 27.00 1.13
CA ASN A 392 6.78 28.34 0.65
C ASN A 392 7.37 29.46 1.50
N GLY A 393 7.81 29.18 2.73
CA GLY A 393 8.35 30.17 3.65
C GLY A 393 9.69 30.74 3.16
N THR A 394 9.83 32.07 3.21
CA THR A 394 11.09 32.77 2.92
C THR A 394 11.48 33.68 4.09
N LEU A 395 12.77 33.90 4.29
CA LEU A 395 13.27 34.77 5.35
C LEU A 395 12.67 36.19 5.22
N SER A 396 12.14 36.71 6.32
CA SER A 396 11.60 38.09 6.38
C SER A 396 12.69 39.18 6.47
N ALA A 397 13.91 38.78 6.88
CA ALA A 397 15.07 39.66 7.03
C ALA A 397 16.38 38.89 6.92
N ASP A 398 17.49 39.58 6.72
CA ASP A 398 18.83 38.98 6.72
C ASP A 398 19.09 38.23 8.02
N LEU A 399 19.69 37.06 7.91
CA LEU A 399 19.98 36.16 9.03
C LEU A 399 21.49 35.99 9.18
N ASN A 400 22.05 36.45 10.28
CA ASN A 400 23.47 36.25 10.54
C ASN A 400 23.78 34.81 11.03
N ASN A 401 25.02 34.39 10.88
CA ASN A 401 25.49 33.02 11.19
C ASN A 401 25.44 32.63 12.68
N THR A 402 25.06 33.51 13.59
CA THR A 402 24.97 33.27 15.04
C THR A 402 23.55 33.40 15.57
N ALA A 403 22.60 33.73 14.70
CA ALA A 403 21.19 33.90 15.09
C ALA A 403 20.60 32.58 15.62
N THR A 404 19.79 32.68 16.66
CA THR A 404 19.09 31.55 17.32
C THR A 404 17.59 31.55 17.05
N SER A 405 17.14 32.47 16.19
CA SER A 405 15.75 32.54 15.71
C SER A 405 15.71 33.24 14.36
N PHE A 406 14.70 32.94 13.57
CA PHE A 406 14.39 33.64 12.32
C PHE A 406 12.87 33.65 12.08
N SER A 407 12.42 34.50 11.14
CA SER A 407 10.98 34.64 10.86
C SER A 407 10.70 34.68 9.35
N ALA A 408 9.47 34.37 9.00
CA ALA A 408 8.89 34.51 7.67
C ALA A 408 7.54 35.20 7.77
N VAL A 409 7.18 36.02 6.77
CA VAL A 409 5.88 36.71 6.71
C VAL A 409 4.80 35.73 6.25
N GLY A 410 3.79 35.51 7.06
CA GLY A 410 2.67 34.59 6.82
C GLY A 410 2.53 33.54 7.93
N ASP A 411 1.44 32.79 7.90
CA ASP A 411 1.24 31.63 8.76
C ASP A 411 1.73 30.38 8.05
N PHE A 412 2.75 29.76 8.60
CA PHE A 412 3.37 28.54 8.09
C PHE A 412 3.33 27.38 9.12
N THR A 413 2.54 27.51 10.19
CA THR A 413 2.49 26.49 11.25
C THR A 413 1.96 25.14 10.77
N ASP A 414 1.14 25.12 9.71
CA ASP A 414 0.67 23.88 9.08
C ASP A 414 1.70 23.26 8.10
N GLU A 415 2.71 24.04 7.69
CA GLU A 415 3.70 23.60 6.70
C GLU A 415 4.94 22.97 7.37
N TYR A 416 5.27 23.44 8.57
CA TYR A 416 6.45 22.98 9.31
C TYR A 416 6.04 22.35 10.65
N PRO A 417 6.65 21.24 11.04
CA PRO A 417 6.39 20.61 12.33
C PRO A 417 6.75 21.55 13.51
N GLU A 418 6.19 21.32 14.70
CA GLU A 418 6.47 22.13 15.89
C GLU A 418 7.96 22.25 16.23
N SER A 419 8.72 21.21 15.98
CA SER A 419 10.20 21.18 16.06
C SER A 419 10.74 20.35 14.91
N GLY A 420 11.92 20.67 14.41
CA GLY A 420 12.43 19.94 13.26
C GLY A 420 13.73 20.46 12.68
N THR A 421 13.92 20.17 11.41
CA THR A 421 15.10 20.53 10.62
C THR A 421 14.66 21.28 9.37
N VAL A 422 15.35 22.36 9.06
CA VAL A 422 15.20 23.13 7.83
C VAL A 422 16.53 23.32 7.12
N ARG A 423 16.48 23.54 5.82
CA ARG A 423 17.60 23.92 4.98
C ARG A 423 17.35 25.32 4.45
N ILE A 424 18.37 26.18 4.55
CA ILE A 424 18.41 27.49 3.87
C ILE A 424 19.71 27.52 3.06
N ASN A 425 19.60 27.54 1.75
CA ASN A 425 20.74 27.41 0.82
C ASN A 425 21.56 26.14 1.11
N ASP A 426 22.84 26.28 1.49
CA ASP A 426 23.74 25.16 1.84
C ASP A 426 23.90 24.99 3.36
N GLU A 427 23.00 25.52 4.17
CA GLU A 427 23.01 25.33 5.62
C GLU A 427 21.79 24.55 6.09
N ILE A 428 22.04 23.59 6.97
CA ILE A 428 21.02 22.82 7.72
C ILE A 428 20.95 23.37 9.13
N MET A 429 19.76 23.63 9.60
CA MET A 429 19.46 24.13 10.94
C MET A 429 18.41 23.29 11.61
N THR A 430 18.53 23.07 12.90
CA THR A 430 17.45 22.50 13.71
C THR A 430 16.79 23.60 14.54
N TYR A 431 15.50 23.46 14.81
CA TYR A 431 14.74 24.36 15.67
C TYR A 431 13.88 23.56 16.66
N THR A 432 13.58 24.17 17.80
CA THR A 432 12.85 23.52 18.89
C THR A 432 11.41 23.97 19.00
N SER A 433 11.04 25.08 18.38
CA SER A 433 9.64 25.54 18.34
C SER A 433 9.36 26.44 17.17
N ILE A 434 8.13 26.43 16.69
CA ILE A 434 7.57 27.36 15.72
C ILE A 434 6.33 28.02 16.31
N SER A 435 6.10 29.28 16.02
CA SER A 435 4.91 30.00 16.47
C SER A 435 4.52 31.06 15.47
N TYR A 436 3.20 31.27 15.33
CA TYR A 436 2.66 32.37 14.51
C TYR A 436 2.15 33.52 15.41
N SER A 437 2.54 34.71 15.02
CA SER A 437 1.99 35.94 15.59
C SER A 437 1.88 36.97 14.47
N ASP A 438 0.66 37.27 14.04
CA ASP A 438 0.38 38.12 12.87
C ASP A 438 1.28 39.34 12.84
N PRO A 439 2.07 39.60 11.74
CA PRO A 439 2.02 38.89 10.45
C PRO A 439 3.05 37.75 10.30
N ASP A 440 3.82 37.40 11.30
CA ASP A 440 5.04 36.60 11.15
C ASP A 440 4.94 35.22 11.82
N THR A 441 5.44 34.20 11.13
CA THR A 441 5.82 32.91 11.73
C THR A 441 7.29 32.98 12.16
N THR A 442 7.59 32.55 13.38
CA THR A 442 8.92 32.58 13.97
C THR A 442 9.39 31.18 14.39
N TRP A 443 10.57 30.79 13.94
CA TRP A 443 11.30 29.61 14.38
C TRP A 443 12.26 30.00 15.51
N SER A 444 12.21 29.27 16.63
CA SER A 444 13.01 29.59 17.83
C SER A 444 13.81 28.39 18.32
N GLY A 445 14.84 28.66 19.11
CA GLY A 445 15.78 27.64 19.58
C GLY A 445 16.60 27.02 18.46
N VAL A 446 17.00 27.86 17.50
CA VAL A 446 17.70 27.44 16.29
C VAL A 446 19.15 27.08 16.62
N THR A 447 19.57 25.90 16.18
CA THR A 447 20.98 25.47 16.14
C THR A 447 21.47 25.55 14.69
N ARG A 448 22.53 26.29 14.47
CA ARG A 448 23.10 26.57 13.16
C ARG A 448 24.14 25.54 12.75
N GLY A 449 24.31 25.34 11.42
CA GLY A 449 25.38 24.54 10.85
C GLY A 449 25.37 23.09 11.32
N THR A 450 24.21 22.42 11.27
CA THR A 450 24.05 21.02 11.68
C THR A 450 24.31 20.06 10.51
N ASP A 451 24.41 18.76 10.80
CA ASP A 451 24.48 17.68 9.82
C ASP A 451 25.58 17.83 8.74
N GLY A 452 26.70 18.40 9.14
CA GLY A 452 27.88 18.56 8.29
C GLY A 452 27.94 19.88 7.51
N SER A 453 26.87 20.66 7.53
CA SER A 453 26.85 22.01 6.93
C SER A 453 27.56 23.04 7.82
N GLU A 454 27.92 24.17 7.24
CA GLU A 454 28.52 25.30 7.95
C GLU A 454 27.51 26.42 8.18
N ALA A 455 27.59 27.10 9.34
CA ALA A 455 26.78 28.26 9.64
C ALA A 455 27.24 29.47 8.80
N THR A 456 26.35 30.00 7.95
CA THR A 456 26.61 31.11 7.03
C THR A 456 25.57 32.23 7.22
N ASP A 457 25.86 33.43 6.70
CA ASP A 457 24.87 34.48 6.63
C ASP A 457 23.91 34.20 5.46
N HIS A 458 22.63 34.54 5.63
CA HIS A 458 21.59 34.41 4.61
C HIS A 458 20.90 35.75 4.38
N ASP A 459 20.46 35.96 3.13
CA ASP A 459 19.76 37.16 2.75
C ASP A 459 18.24 37.05 2.99
N ALA A 460 17.58 38.17 3.16
CA ALA A 460 16.13 38.22 3.14
C ALA A 460 15.60 37.60 1.83
N GLU A 461 14.43 36.94 1.89
CA GLU A 461 13.79 36.20 0.79
C GLU A 461 14.43 34.85 0.45
N ASP A 462 15.52 34.42 1.12
CA ASP A 462 16.03 33.07 0.98
C ASP A 462 14.98 32.05 1.44
N LEU A 463 14.85 30.96 0.68
CA LEU A 463 13.85 29.90 0.91
C LEU A 463 14.20 29.10 2.17
N ILE A 464 13.20 28.88 3.00
CA ILE A 464 13.28 28.01 4.17
C ILE A 464 12.66 26.67 3.79
N GLN A 465 13.45 25.68 3.41
CA GLN A 465 12.97 24.35 3.03
C GLN A 465 12.89 23.42 4.24
N VAL A 466 11.72 22.85 4.51
CA VAL A 466 11.57 21.80 5.53
C VAL A 466 12.37 20.55 5.13
N CYS A 467 13.00 19.89 6.09
CA CYS A 467 13.72 18.63 5.88
C CYS A 467 12.98 17.47 6.58
N ARG A 468 13.08 16.28 6.01
CA ARG A 468 12.54 15.05 6.63
C ARG A 468 13.71 14.21 7.16
N ARG A 469 13.69 13.93 8.46
CA ARG A 469 14.70 13.08 9.13
C ARG A 469 14.12 11.73 9.47
N TYR A 470 14.89 10.69 9.22
CA TYR A 470 14.66 9.33 9.70
C TYR A 470 15.84 8.91 10.56
N THR A 471 15.62 8.22 11.69
CA THR A 471 16.66 7.87 12.66
C THR A 471 16.44 6.48 13.22
N GLY A 472 17.09 5.49 12.62
CA GLY A 472 17.01 4.10 13.07
C GLY A 472 15.67 3.40 12.78
N GLU A 473 14.94 3.89 11.78
CA GLU A 473 13.61 3.39 11.43
C GLU A 473 13.68 2.02 10.74
N ALA A 474 12.65 1.19 10.89
CA ALA A 474 12.48 -0.03 10.11
C ALA A 474 12.06 0.30 8.67
N ILE A 475 12.23 -0.65 7.75
CA ILE A 475 11.93 -0.42 6.33
C ILE A 475 10.44 -0.14 6.12
N ASP A 476 9.57 -0.88 6.76
CA ASP A 476 8.11 -0.72 6.66
C ASP A 476 7.64 0.61 7.27
N ASP A 477 8.25 1.06 8.37
CA ASP A 477 7.99 2.38 8.97
C ASP A 477 8.35 3.55 8.05
N VAL A 478 9.12 3.30 6.99
CA VAL A 478 9.48 4.29 5.97
C VAL A 478 8.69 4.09 4.69
N VAL A 479 8.63 2.86 4.15
CA VAL A 479 8.01 2.57 2.85
C VAL A 479 6.50 2.80 2.88
N ILE A 480 5.82 2.36 3.96
CA ILE A 480 4.38 2.49 4.05
C ILE A 480 3.95 3.96 4.07
N PRO A 481 4.49 4.85 4.94
CA PRO A 481 4.18 6.26 4.89
C PRO A 481 4.55 6.95 3.56
N LEU A 482 5.69 6.61 2.95
CA LEU A 482 6.04 7.13 1.62
C LEU A 482 4.96 6.82 0.57
N LEU A 483 4.39 5.61 0.60
CA LEU A 483 3.35 5.20 -0.33
C LEU A 483 1.99 5.81 0.02
N VAL A 484 1.62 5.75 1.29
CA VAL A 484 0.26 6.11 1.74
C VAL A 484 0.12 7.61 1.95
N ASP A 485 1.01 8.24 2.71
CA ASP A 485 0.90 9.64 3.08
C ASP A 485 1.43 10.58 2.01
N ASP A 486 2.64 10.30 1.51
CA ASP A 486 3.33 11.19 0.61
C ASP A 486 2.89 10.99 -0.86
N ALA A 487 2.75 9.74 -1.33
CA ALA A 487 2.21 9.45 -2.67
C ALA A 487 0.67 9.40 -2.68
N ARG A 488 0.01 9.47 -1.52
CA ARG A 488 -1.45 9.44 -1.36
C ARG A 488 -2.10 8.21 -2.03
N ILE A 489 -1.44 7.09 -1.91
CA ILE A 489 -2.01 5.80 -2.29
C ILE A 489 -2.89 5.35 -1.13
N PRO A 490 -4.16 5.02 -1.39
CA PRO A 490 -5.04 4.50 -0.33
C PRO A 490 -4.41 3.28 0.38
N ALA A 491 -4.39 3.27 1.71
CA ALA A 491 -3.74 2.23 2.52
C ALA A 491 -4.24 0.81 2.20
N GLN A 492 -5.53 0.69 1.87
CA GLN A 492 -6.15 -0.57 1.45
C GLN A 492 -5.62 -1.12 0.11
N LEU A 493 -4.83 -0.36 -0.63
CA LEU A 493 -4.15 -0.81 -1.84
C LEU A 493 -2.68 -1.18 -1.57
N VAL A 494 -2.25 -1.16 -0.32
CA VAL A 494 -0.93 -1.60 0.13
C VAL A 494 -1.11 -2.82 1.01
N ASN A 495 -0.37 -3.88 0.75
CA ASN A 495 -0.35 -5.07 1.60
C ASN A 495 0.47 -4.79 2.87
N VAL A 496 -0.08 -3.94 3.74
CA VAL A 496 0.64 -3.43 4.91
C VAL A 496 1.14 -4.56 5.80
N SER A 497 0.28 -5.51 6.15
CA SER A 497 0.66 -6.66 6.96
C SER A 497 1.72 -7.53 6.29
N GLY A 498 1.55 -7.84 4.99
CA GLY A 498 2.53 -8.64 4.24
C GLY A 498 3.89 -7.95 4.13
N VAL A 499 3.90 -6.63 3.94
CA VAL A 499 5.14 -5.82 3.94
C VAL A 499 5.82 -5.88 5.32
N SER A 500 5.08 -5.65 6.41
CA SER A 500 5.65 -5.69 7.76
C SER A 500 6.14 -7.08 8.15
N ASP A 501 5.42 -8.14 7.79
CA ASP A 501 5.84 -9.51 8.05
C ASP A 501 7.11 -9.87 7.27
N GLU A 502 7.23 -9.48 6.00
CA GLU A 502 8.44 -9.72 5.19
C GLU A 502 9.64 -8.92 5.75
N VAL A 503 9.41 -7.68 6.20
CA VAL A 503 10.47 -6.88 6.85
C VAL A 503 10.92 -7.54 8.15
N LEU A 504 10.00 -7.93 9.00
CA LEU A 504 10.30 -8.55 10.29
C LEU A 504 11.09 -9.85 10.11
N GLU A 505 10.71 -10.68 9.15
CA GLU A 505 11.31 -12.00 8.95
C GLU A 505 12.67 -11.94 8.24
N TYR A 506 12.81 -11.08 7.21
CA TYR A 506 13.99 -11.13 6.33
C TYR A 506 14.84 -9.86 6.32
N LEU A 507 14.31 -8.71 6.73
CA LEU A 507 14.94 -7.40 6.60
C LEU A 507 15.09 -6.67 7.94
N SER A 508 14.72 -7.26 9.06
CA SER A 508 14.76 -6.66 10.40
C SER A 508 16.16 -6.19 10.87
N ALA A 509 17.22 -6.66 10.21
CA ALA A 509 18.59 -6.18 10.49
C ALA A 509 18.85 -4.77 9.93
N TYR A 510 18.04 -4.28 8.98
CA TYR A 510 18.22 -2.95 8.42
C TYR A 510 17.58 -1.89 9.31
N THR A 511 18.37 -0.88 9.64
CA THR A 511 17.92 0.32 10.35
C THR A 511 18.28 1.53 9.51
N LEU A 512 17.26 2.32 9.15
CA LEU A 512 17.36 3.42 8.20
C LEU A 512 17.66 4.73 8.92
N THR A 513 18.67 5.44 8.45
CA THR A 513 19.01 6.76 8.99
C THR A 513 19.38 7.69 7.84
N THR A 514 18.60 8.75 7.65
CA THR A 514 18.81 9.72 6.56
C THR A 514 18.27 11.09 6.91
N LEU A 515 18.71 12.09 6.15
CA LEU A 515 18.15 13.44 6.14
C LEU A 515 17.88 13.84 4.70
N ILE A 516 16.58 14.00 4.36
CA ILE A 516 16.15 14.46 3.04
C ILE A 516 15.97 15.97 3.12
N THR A 517 16.82 16.72 2.43
CA THR A 517 16.95 18.17 2.57
C THR A 517 16.25 18.96 1.48
N GLU A 518 15.78 18.31 0.44
CA GLU A 518 15.07 18.94 -0.68
C GLU A 518 13.96 18.02 -1.20
N PRO A 519 12.93 18.59 -1.85
CA PRO A 519 11.82 17.82 -2.38
C PRO A 519 12.28 16.73 -3.35
N THR A 520 12.24 15.48 -2.90
CA THR A 520 12.65 14.29 -3.65
C THR A 520 11.44 13.42 -3.95
N GLY A 521 11.33 12.91 -5.17
CA GLY A 521 10.20 12.08 -5.58
C GLY A 521 10.10 10.78 -4.80
N VAL A 522 8.88 10.38 -4.40
CA VAL A 522 8.65 9.14 -3.66
C VAL A 522 9.17 7.93 -4.43
N SER A 523 8.97 7.88 -5.76
CA SER A 523 9.47 6.79 -6.60
C SER A 523 11.00 6.64 -6.53
N GLU A 524 11.73 7.76 -6.45
CA GLU A 524 13.18 7.77 -6.31
C GLU A 524 13.59 7.26 -4.92
N LEU A 525 12.93 7.73 -3.86
CA LEU A 525 13.23 7.35 -2.48
C LEU A 525 13.00 5.85 -2.24
N VAL A 526 11.83 5.34 -2.65
CA VAL A 526 11.52 3.90 -2.56
C VAL A 526 12.48 3.09 -3.44
N GLY A 527 12.84 3.62 -4.61
CA GLY A 527 13.79 2.98 -5.50
C GLY A 527 15.19 2.82 -4.91
N LYS A 528 15.75 3.89 -4.34
CA LYS A 528 17.05 3.83 -3.64
C LYS A 528 16.98 2.89 -2.44
N LEU A 529 15.88 2.93 -1.69
CA LEU A 529 15.67 2.04 -0.55
C LEU A 529 15.63 0.58 -0.98
N SER A 530 14.93 0.25 -2.06
CA SER A 530 14.88 -1.10 -2.64
C SER A 530 16.27 -1.61 -3.05
N GLU A 531 17.08 -0.76 -3.68
CA GLU A 531 18.45 -1.10 -4.05
C GLU A 531 19.35 -1.33 -2.82
N GLU A 532 19.29 -0.42 -1.84
CA GLU A 532 20.15 -0.44 -0.67
C GLU A 532 19.80 -1.56 0.31
N CYS A 533 18.52 -1.92 0.43
CA CYS A 533 18.06 -2.95 1.36
C CYS A 533 17.74 -4.30 0.71
N SER A 534 17.95 -4.43 -0.60
CA SER A 534 17.78 -5.69 -1.35
C SER A 534 16.35 -6.26 -1.28
N PHE A 535 15.37 -5.45 -1.63
CA PHE A 535 13.99 -5.89 -1.84
C PHE A 535 13.44 -5.36 -3.16
N TYR A 536 12.26 -5.80 -3.57
CA TYR A 536 11.52 -5.27 -4.69
C TYR A 536 10.06 -5.06 -4.31
N THR A 537 9.45 -4.06 -4.93
CA THR A 537 8.06 -3.67 -4.71
C THR A 537 7.34 -3.63 -6.04
N TRP A 538 6.11 -4.12 -6.08
CA TRP A 538 5.32 -4.13 -7.30
C TRP A 538 3.83 -3.95 -6.99
N TRP A 539 3.08 -3.57 -8.01
CA TRP A 539 1.63 -3.60 -8.00
C TRP A 539 1.16 -4.95 -8.52
N ASP A 540 0.42 -5.70 -7.72
CA ASP A 540 -0.29 -6.89 -8.17
C ASP A 540 -1.69 -6.47 -8.63
N GLU A 541 -1.91 -6.44 -9.95
CA GLU A 541 -3.17 -6.03 -10.53
C GLU A 541 -4.33 -6.99 -10.20
N ARG A 542 -4.02 -8.25 -9.85
CA ARG A 542 -5.01 -9.27 -9.50
C ARG A 542 -5.38 -9.24 -8.02
N ALA A 543 -4.38 -9.19 -7.15
CA ALA A 543 -4.60 -8.99 -5.73
C ALA A 543 -5.09 -7.58 -5.40
N GLN A 544 -4.85 -6.62 -6.31
CA GLN A 544 -5.15 -5.20 -6.15
C GLN A 544 -4.40 -4.58 -4.97
N LEU A 545 -3.18 -5.03 -4.76
CA LEU A 545 -2.31 -4.62 -3.66
C LEU A 545 -0.91 -4.26 -4.18
N ILE A 546 -0.29 -3.28 -3.56
CA ILE A 546 1.15 -3.09 -3.63
C ILE A 546 1.78 -4.06 -2.64
N ASP A 547 2.68 -4.88 -3.13
CA ASP A 547 3.39 -5.86 -2.33
C ASP A 547 4.90 -5.63 -2.38
N MET A 548 5.62 -6.22 -1.42
CA MET A 548 7.06 -6.13 -1.28
C MET A 548 7.63 -7.49 -0.89
N LYS A 549 8.76 -7.87 -1.50
CA LYS A 549 9.53 -9.05 -1.07
C LYS A 549 11.01 -8.79 -1.04
N ALA A 550 11.68 -9.40 -0.07
CA ALA A 550 13.13 -9.42 0.03
C ALA A 550 13.75 -10.24 -1.11
N ILE A 551 14.89 -9.81 -1.61
CA ILE A 551 15.72 -10.61 -2.53
C ILE A 551 16.48 -11.62 -1.67
N ARG A 552 15.97 -12.85 -1.58
CA ARG A 552 16.45 -13.90 -0.68
C ARG A 552 16.49 -15.28 -1.34
N ALA A 553 17.07 -16.23 -0.67
CA ALA A 553 16.97 -17.63 -1.06
C ALA A 553 15.51 -18.11 -0.97
N VAL A 554 15.11 -18.98 -1.88
CA VAL A 554 13.75 -19.49 -2.01
C VAL A 554 13.65 -20.83 -1.31
N GLY A 555 12.74 -20.94 -0.35
CA GLY A 555 12.38 -22.20 0.30
C GLY A 555 11.31 -22.98 -0.47
N ALA A 556 11.05 -24.20 -0.04
CA ALA A 556 10.02 -25.05 -0.65
C ALA A 556 8.60 -24.46 -0.51
N ALA A 557 8.35 -23.71 0.55
CA ALA A 557 7.07 -23.02 0.81
C ALA A 557 6.81 -21.85 -0.14
N ASP A 558 7.86 -21.24 -0.70
CA ASP A 558 7.73 -20.11 -1.63
C ASP A 558 7.32 -20.56 -3.05
N ILE A 559 7.36 -21.85 -3.35
CA ILE A 559 7.12 -22.37 -4.70
C ILE A 559 5.61 -22.48 -4.93
N ALA A 560 5.07 -21.54 -5.70
CA ALA A 560 3.66 -21.49 -6.04
C ALA A 560 3.23 -22.58 -7.03
N ALA A 561 4.11 -22.98 -7.96
CA ALA A 561 3.81 -24.04 -8.91
C ALA A 561 5.07 -24.78 -9.39
N ARG A 562 4.85 -26.01 -9.88
CA ARG A 562 5.88 -26.84 -10.50
C ARG A 562 5.49 -27.13 -11.95
N TRP A 563 6.18 -26.52 -12.89
CA TRP A 563 5.86 -26.59 -14.30
C TRP A 563 6.79 -27.50 -15.09
N THR A 564 6.20 -28.22 -16.04
CA THR A 564 6.89 -29.11 -16.95
C THR A 564 6.60 -28.76 -18.41
N ASN A 565 7.43 -29.26 -19.31
CA ASN A 565 7.20 -29.12 -20.75
C ASN A 565 6.09 -30.04 -21.27
N GLU A 566 5.70 -31.06 -20.50
CA GLU A 566 4.66 -32.00 -20.89
C GLU A 566 3.25 -31.48 -20.57
N ASP A 567 3.10 -30.80 -19.41
CA ASP A 567 1.77 -30.51 -18.85
C ASP A 567 1.39 -29.02 -18.90
N ASN A 568 2.37 -28.11 -18.82
CA ASN A 568 2.11 -26.69 -18.59
C ASN A 568 2.63 -25.78 -19.70
N ILE A 569 3.91 -25.93 -20.09
CA ILE A 569 4.56 -25.01 -21.04
C ILE A 569 4.16 -25.40 -22.48
N ILE A 570 3.60 -24.45 -23.21
CA ILE A 570 3.22 -24.65 -24.63
C ILE A 570 4.46 -25.06 -25.43
N ALA A 571 4.33 -26.13 -26.21
CA ALA A 571 5.42 -26.71 -26.96
C ALA A 571 6.15 -25.68 -27.85
N ASN A 572 7.48 -25.71 -27.84
CA ASN A 572 8.37 -24.81 -28.56
C ASN A 572 8.24 -23.31 -28.17
N SER A 573 7.63 -22.98 -27.05
CA SER A 573 7.49 -21.59 -26.61
C SER A 573 8.63 -21.12 -25.71
N LEU A 574 9.32 -22.03 -25.02
CA LEU A 574 10.41 -21.66 -24.11
C LEU A 574 11.60 -21.08 -24.86
N LYS A 575 12.03 -19.90 -24.42
CA LYS A 575 13.27 -19.24 -24.84
C LYS A 575 14.06 -18.87 -23.60
N LEU A 576 15.32 -19.25 -23.57
CA LEU A 576 16.28 -18.83 -22.53
C LEU A 576 17.15 -17.70 -23.10
N SER A 577 17.42 -16.69 -22.27
CA SER A 577 18.28 -15.56 -22.64
C SER A 577 19.19 -15.16 -21.49
N ASP A 578 20.47 -15.11 -21.76
CA ASP A 578 21.49 -14.63 -20.85
C ASP A 578 21.63 -13.12 -20.93
N LYS A 579 21.91 -12.47 -19.79
CA LYS A 579 22.14 -11.03 -19.69
C LYS A 579 23.55 -10.72 -19.16
N PRO A 580 24.61 -10.90 -19.96
CA PRO A 580 26.01 -10.75 -19.47
C PRO A 580 26.32 -9.37 -18.90
N LYS A 581 25.63 -8.33 -19.37
CA LYS A 581 25.81 -6.95 -18.86
C LYS A 581 25.23 -6.74 -17.46
N GLN A 582 24.37 -7.67 -17.02
CA GLN A 582 23.74 -7.62 -15.70
C GLN A 582 24.48 -8.47 -14.66
N ARG A 583 25.63 -9.03 -15.00
CA ARG A 583 26.53 -9.66 -14.05
C ARG A 583 27.24 -8.60 -13.22
N LEU A 584 27.47 -8.90 -11.95
CA LEU A 584 28.11 -7.97 -11.01
C LEU A 584 29.06 -8.75 -10.10
N ASN A 585 30.33 -8.41 -10.12
CA ASN A 585 31.31 -9.07 -9.26
C ASN A 585 32.14 -8.10 -8.38
N VAL A 586 31.93 -6.80 -8.54
CA VAL A 586 32.54 -5.77 -7.70
C VAL A 586 31.48 -4.75 -7.31
N VAL A 587 31.25 -4.60 -6.03
CA VAL A 587 30.38 -3.56 -5.46
C VAL A 587 31.21 -2.60 -4.64
N THR A 588 31.16 -1.32 -4.99
CA THR A 588 31.71 -0.25 -4.16
C THR A 588 30.56 0.49 -3.51
N PHE A 589 30.55 0.55 -2.21
CA PHE A 589 29.46 1.12 -1.42
C PHE A 589 29.98 2.30 -0.61
N TYR A 590 29.48 3.51 -0.90
CA TYR A 590 29.77 4.72 -0.14
C TYR A 590 28.64 4.98 0.83
N TYR A 591 28.94 5.25 2.10
CA TYR A 591 27.95 5.43 3.14
C TYR A 591 28.38 6.51 4.14
N ASN A 592 27.42 7.01 4.95
CA ASN A 592 27.60 8.07 5.93
C ASN A 592 28.08 9.39 5.29
N PRO A 593 27.16 10.18 4.68
CA PRO A 593 27.49 11.46 4.06
C PRO A 593 28.21 12.43 5.01
N LEU A 594 29.08 13.23 4.43
CA LEU A 594 29.81 14.29 5.15
C LEU A 594 28.93 15.50 5.38
N ASP A 595 28.25 15.93 4.32
CA ASP A 595 27.39 17.10 4.28
C ASP A 595 26.13 16.76 3.44
N TRP A 596 24.97 16.85 4.05
CA TRP A 596 23.69 16.52 3.42
C TRP A 596 23.17 17.61 2.46
N THR A 597 23.85 18.77 2.40
CA THR A 597 23.53 19.82 1.41
C THR A 597 24.27 19.62 0.09
N GLN A 598 25.32 18.81 0.11
CA GLN A 598 26.15 18.55 -1.05
C GLN A 598 25.67 17.32 -1.83
N ASP A 599 26.18 17.21 -3.04
CA ASP A 599 25.85 16.18 -4.00
C ASP A 599 26.07 14.75 -3.44
N LEU A 600 25.01 13.99 -3.28
CA LEU A 600 25.03 12.64 -2.70
C LEU A 600 25.34 11.54 -3.74
N ASP A 601 25.76 11.89 -4.95
CA ASP A 601 26.24 10.96 -5.97
C ASP A 601 27.77 11.03 -6.17
N LYS A 602 28.47 11.73 -5.28
CA LYS A 602 29.93 11.90 -5.34
C LYS A 602 30.64 11.24 -4.15
N ALA A 603 31.55 10.33 -4.45
CA ALA A 603 32.35 9.62 -3.45
C ALA A 603 33.06 10.57 -2.44
N SER A 604 33.44 11.79 -2.87
CA SER A 604 34.10 12.79 -2.02
C SER A 604 33.23 13.31 -0.88
N ASN A 605 31.90 13.16 -0.99
CA ASN A 605 30.96 13.59 0.05
C ASN A 605 30.60 12.48 1.05
N PHE A 606 31.35 11.39 1.08
CA PHE A 606 31.11 10.30 2.03
C PHE A 606 32.30 10.10 2.96
N LYS A 607 32.01 9.88 4.25
CA LYS A 607 33.02 9.60 5.28
C LYS A 607 33.69 8.26 5.06
N SER A 608 32.95 7.31 4.50
CA SER A 608 33.38 5.93 4.40
C SER A 608 32.96 5.29 3.08
N GLY A 609 33.76 4.35 2.62
CA GLY A 609 33.45 3.50 1.48
C GLY A 609 34.04 2.12 1.68
N LEU A 610 33.35 1.11 1.22
CA LEU A 610 33.84 -0.25 1.20
C LEU A 610 33.76 -0.82 -0.22
N LYS A 611 34.62 -1.80 -0.52
CA LYS A 611 34.64 -2.49 -1.79
C LYS A 611 34.56 -3.99 -1.55
N VAL A 612 33.52 -4.61 -2.04
CA VAL A 612 33.34 -6.06 -2.00
C VAL A 612 33.62 -6.63 -3.39
N VAL A 613 34.45 -7.65 -3.46
CA VAL A 613 34.81 -8.34 -4.70
C VAL A 613 34.45 -9.81 -4.54
N ASN A 614 33.64 -10.34 -5.46
CA ASN A 614 33.42 -11.78 -5.51
C ASN A 614 34.68 -12.48 -6.01
N GLY A 615 35.38 -13.21 -5.14
CA GLY A 615 36.65 -13.81 -5.40
C GLY A 615 36.63 -14.84 -6.53
N THR A 616 35.55 -15.62 -6.62
CA THR A 616 35.40 -16.68 -7.63
C THR A 616 35.13 -16.10 -9.01
N SER A 617 34.10 -15.23 -9.13
CA SER A 617 33.69 -14.69 -10.45
C SER A 617 34.66 -13.65 -11.04
N SER A 618 35.66 -13.21 -10.25
CA SER A 618 36.72 -12.28 -10.70
C SER A 618 38.01 -12.99 -11.15
N LEU A 619 38.10 -14.32 -11.06
CA LEU A 619 39.26 -15.07 -11.53
C LEU A 619 39.45 -14.95 -13.06
N PRO A 620 40.72 -14.96 -13.55
CA PRO A 620 40.99 -14.92 -15.00
C PRO A 620 40.33 -16.04 -15.79
N GLU A 621 40.15 -17.19 -15.19
CA GLU A 621 39.49 -18.37 -15.77
C GLU A 621 37.98 -18.21 -15.87
N GLN A 622 37.42 -17.27 -15.09
CA GLN A 622 36.01 -16.94 -15.07
C GLN A 622 35.76 -15.68 -15.91
N TYR A 623 34.85 -15.74 -16.83
CA TYR A 623 34.42 -14.59 -17.64
C TYR A 623 35.54 -13.75 -18.27
N GLY A 624 36.73 -14.35 -18.54
CA GLY A 624 37.87 -13.66 -19.15
C GLY A 624 38.45 -12.52 -18.33
N ASN A 625 38.35 -12.56 -17.01
CA ASN A 625 38.77 -11.53 -16.06
C ASN A 625 38.07 -10.15 -16.27
N VAL A 626 36.86 -10.14 -16.83
CA VAL A 626 36.10 -8.90 -16.99
C VAL A 626 35.44 -8.54 -15.66
N LEU A 627 35.83 -7.42 -15.08
CA LEU A 627 35.19 -6.87 -13.88
C LEU A 627 33.96 -6.07 -14.27
N GLN A 628 32.84 -6.41 -13.66
CA GLN A 628 31.58 -5.66 -13.74
C GLN A 628 31.39 -4.99 -12.39
N THR A 629 31.38 -3.66 -12.38
CA THR A 629 31.37 -2.86 -11.16
C THR A 629 30.08 -2.09 -10.99
N ARG A 630 29.58 -1.98 -9.76
CA ARG A 630 28.50 -1.09 -9.37
C ARG A 630 29.01 -0.20 -8.23
N GLU A 631 28.78 1.10 -8.35
CA GLU A 631 28.97 2.06 -7.27
C GLU A 631 27.60 2.45 -6.70
N ILE A 632 27.45 2.36 -5.38
CA ILE A 632 26.24 2.72 -4.65
C ILE A 632 26.61 3.85 -3.69
N TYR A 633 25.87 4.93 -3.81
CA TYR A 633 25.95 6.09 -2.95
C TYR A 633 24.74 6.08 -2.03
N SER A 634 24.95 5.61 -0.79
CA SER A 634 23.85 5.31 0.11
C SER A 634 23.18 6.56 0.66
N LEU A 635 21.88 6.63 0.48
CA LEU A 635 21.02 7.60 1.12
C LEU A 635 20.55 7.13 2.51
N TRP A 636 20.34 5.82 2.67
CA TRP A 636 19.62 5.24 3.81
C TRP A 636 20.54 4.56 4.85
N LEU A 637 21.64 3.97 4.40
CA LEU A 637 22.53 3.17 5.26
C LEU A 637 23.75 3.98 5.67
N THR A 638 23.95 4.12 6.97
CA THR A 638 25.05 4.92 7.52
C THR A 638 26.14 4.10 8.20
N THR A 639 25.97 2.76 8.30
CA THR A 639 26.89 1.88 9.01
C THR A 639 27.63 0.91 8.08
N GLU A 640 28.87 0.56 8.43
CA GLU A 640 29.68 -0.40 7.67
C GLU A 640 29.04 -1.79 7.62
N ALA A 641 28.41 -2.23 8.71
CA ALA A 641 27.80 -3.55 8.79
C ALA A 641 26.69 -3.72 7.76
N LEU A 642 25.78 -2.74 7.65
CA LEU A 642 24.68 -2.76 6.70
C LEU A 642 25.18 -2.61 5.26
N ALA A 643 26.10 -1.68 5.01
CA ALA A 643 26.73 -1.48 3.71
C ALA A 643 27.43 -2.78 3.22
N ASN A 644 28.16 -3.46 4.10
CA ASN A 644 28.82 -4.73 3.78
C ASN A 644 27.79 -5.86 3.55
N GLN A 645 26.73 -5.91 4.31
CA GLN A 645 25.66 -6.88 4.13
C GLN A 645 25.03 -6.76 2.74
N THR A 646 24.64 -5.55 2.34
CA THR A 646 24.06 -5.30 1.01
C THR A 646 25.06 -5.59 -0.10
N ALA A 647 26.28 -5.06 -0.01
CA ALA A 647 27.30 -5.28 -1.04
C ALA A 647 27.66 -6.76 -1.22
N SER A 648 27.72 -7.51 -0.11
CA SER A 648 27.98 -8.95 -0.14
C SER A 648 26.84 -9.72 -0.77
N ARG A 649 25.57 -9.44 -0.41
CA ARG A 649 24.39 -10.03 -1.02
C ARG A 649 24.38 -9.82 -2.54
N MET A 650 24.61 -8.58 -2.98
CA MET A 650 24.66 -8.25 -4.40
C MET A 650 25.79 -8.99 -5.13
N SER A 651 27.00 -9.00 -4.55
CA SER A 651 28.17 -9.63 -5.18
C SER A 651 28.03 -11.15 -5.30
N ILE A 652 27.27 -11.80 -4.43
CA ILE A 652 26.95 -13.23 -4.50
C ILE A 652 25.83 -13.46 -5.50
N ARG A 653 24.74 -12.71 -5.37
CA ARG A 653 23.52 -12.89 -6.18
C ARG A 653 23.78 -12.73 -7.68
N TYR A 654 24.59 -11.74 -8.04
CA TYR A 654 24.84 -11.37 -9.43
C TYR A 654 26.24 -11.78 -9.92
N ALA A 655 26.92 -12.68 -9.20
CA ALA A 655 28.24 -13.18 -9.56
C ALA A 655 28.28 -13.81 -10.94
N ASP A 656 27.22 -14.55 -11.28
CA ASP A 656 27.05 -15.23 -12.56
C ASP A 656 26.09 -14.45 -13.47
N VAL A 657 26.09 -14.82 -14.74
CA VAL A 657 25.25 -14.18 -15.76
C VAL A 657 23.79 -14.49 -15.48
N PRO A 658 22.95 -13.48 -15.17
CA PRO A 658 21.52 -13.70 -14.96
C PRO A 658 20.87 -14.27 -16.21
N GLN A 659 20.05 -15.31 -16.02
CA GLN A 659 19.29 -15.96 -17.08
C GLN A 659 17.80 -15.66 -16.95
N PHE A 660 17.16 -15.41 -18.09
CA PHE A 660 15.71 -15.19 -18.17
C PHE A 660 15.09 -16.25 -19.08
N ALA A 661 13.93 -16.74 -18.66
CA ALA A 661 13.07 -17.61 -19.44
C ALA A 661 11.84 -16.85 -19.92
N THR A 662 11.54 -16.93 -21.22
CA THR A 662 10.26 -16.46 -21.77
C THR A 662 9.51 -17.66 -22.31
N PHE A 663 8.26 -17.85 -21.91
CA PHE A 663 7.45 -18.99 -22.32
C PHE A 663 5.96 -18.65 -22.26
N TYR A 664 5.14 -19.52 -22.83
CA TYR A 664 3.71 -19.40 -22.85
C TYR A 664 3.06 -20.60 -22.15
N VAL A 665 1.98 -20.34 -21.42
CA VAL A 665 1.14 -21.39 -20.80
C VAL A 665 -0.31 -21.22 -21.21
N ASP A 666 -1.09 -22.30 -21.09
CA ASP A 666 -2.55 -22.24 -21.25
C ASP A 666 -3.22 -21.57 -20.05
N ALA A 667 -4.37 -20.97 -20.25
CA ALA A 667 -5.13 -20.28 -19.22
C ALA A 667 -5.48 -21.17 -18.00
N LYS A 668 -5.43 -22.50 -18.11
CA LYS A 668 -5.60 -23.41 -16.96
C LYS A 668 -4.54 -23.18 -15.87
N ASP A 669 -3.36 -22.65 -16.23
CA ASP A 669 -2.23 -22.39 -15.36
C ASP A 669 -2.07 -20.90 -15.03
N ARG A 670 -3.06 -20.06 -15.35
CA ARG A 670 -3.01 -18.60 -15.16
C ARG A 670 -3.20 -18.14 -13.70
N SER A 671 -3.32 -19.05 -12.75
CA SER A 671 -3.35 -18.70 -11.32
C SER A 671 -2.02 -18.09 -10.85
N ILE A 672 -0.92 -18.45 -11.49
CA ILE A 672 0.40 -17.90 -11.22
C ILE A 672 0.51 -16.48 -11.79
N TRP A 673 1.10 -15.56 -11.04
CA TRP A 673 1.21 -14.17 -11.46
C TRP A 673 2.56 -13.55 -11.07
N LEU A 674 2.65 -12.24 -11.22
CA LEU A 674 3.82 -11.44 -10.93
C LEU A 674 4.26 -11.62 -9.46
N GLY A 675 5.54 -11.83 -9.22
CA GLY A 675 6.09 -12.04 -7.87
C GLY A 675 6.06 -13.49 -7.39
N ASP A 676 5.31 -14.39 -8.07
CA ASP A 676 5.30 -15.81 -7.75
C ASP A 676 6.60 -16.51 -8.17
N VAL A 677 6.98 -17.51 -7.41
CA VAL A 677 8.10 -18.38 -7.73
C VAL A 677 7.60 -19.73 -8.24
N VAL A 678 8.13 -20.15 -9.37
CA VAL A 678 7.82 -21.46 -9.95
C VAL A 678 9.08 -22.29 -10.16
N THR A 679 8.97 -23.61 -10.13
CA THR A 679 10.02 -24.47 -10.64
C THR A 679 9.71 -24.89 -12.05
N ILE A 680 10.73 -24.87 -12.92
CA ILE A 680 10.60 -25.31 -14.31
C ILE A 680 11.52 -26.51 -14.56
N SER A 681 10.91 -27.60 -15.04
CA SER A 681 11.60 -28.79 -15.54
C SER A 681 11.40 -28.89 -17.04
N HIS A 682 12.43 -28.60 -17.83
CA HIS A 682 12.36 -28.61 -19.29
C HIS A 682 13.66 -29.17 -19.89
N PRO A 683 13.63 -29.89 -21.05
CA PRO A 683 14.83 -30.45 -21.68
C PRO A 683 15.91 -29.42 -22.06
N MET A 684 15.54 -28.14 -22.20
CA MET A 684 16.50 -27.06 -22.45
C MET A 684 17.21 -26.57 -21.17
N ILE A 685 16.71 -26.93 -19.99
CA ILE A 685 17.29 -26.54 -18.70
C ILE A 685 18.09 -27.73 -18.19
N VAL A 686 19.40 -27.66 -18.37
CA VAL A 686 20.32 -28.75 -18.05
C VAL A 686 21.44 -28.27 -17.13
N ASN A 687 21.99 -29.19 -16.37
CA ASN A 687 23.21 -28.94 -15.58
C ASN A 687 24.47 -29.14 -16.46
N GLU A 688 25.64 -28.96 -15.87
CA GLU A 688 26.95 -29.10 -16.52
C GLU A 688 27.24 -30.48 -17.10
N PHE A 689 26.51 -31.50 -16.65
CA PHE A 689 26.61 -32.87 -17.19
C PHE A 689 25.60 -33.14 -18.32
N GLY A 690 24.80 -32.16 -18.70
CA GLY A 690 23.73 -32.28 -19.69
C GLY A 690 22.49 -33.01 -19.18
N ALA A 691 22.40 -33.27 -17.88
CA ALA A 691 21.20 -33.81 -17.28
C ALA A 691 20.16 -32.72 -17.05
N ARG A 692 18.85 -33.07 -17.19
CA ARG A 692 17.75 -32.17 -16.90
C ARG A 692 17.87 -31.65 -15.46
N SER A 693 17.83 -30.35 -15.31
CA SER A 693 17.89 -29.66 -14.01
C SER A 693 16.54 -28.98 -13.73
N VAL A 694 16.15 -28.92 -12.48
CA VAL A 694 14.99 -28.17 -11.99
C VAL A 694 15.52 -26.90 -11.36
N ARG A 695 15.08 -25.74 -11.86
CA ARG A 695 15.49 -24.42 -11.35
C ARG A 695 14.32 -23.63 -10.84
N ASN A 696 14.58 -22.70 -9.92
CA ASN A 696 13.61 -21.79 -9.34
C ASN A 696 13.57 -20.48 -10.16
N TRP A 697 12.39 -20.12 -10.59
CA TRP A 697 12.17 -18.95 -11.43
C TRP A 697 11.17 -17.99 -10.80
N LEU A 698 11.57 -16.73 -10.61
CA LEU A 698 10.67 -15.67 -10.20
C LEU A 698 9.95 -15.12 -11.43
N ILE A 699 8.64 -15.09 -11.42
CA ILE A 699 7.83 -14.45 -12.46
C ILE A 699 7.99 -12.93 -12.33
N VAL A 700 8.69 -12.34 -13.30
CA VAL A 700 8.97 -10.90 -13.34
C VAL A 700 8.07 -10.14 -14.31
N GLU A 701 7.39 -10.83 -15.23
CA GLU A 701 6.42 -10.26 -16.16
C GLU A 701 5.37 -11.32 -16.50
N ALA A 702 4.11 -10.93 -16.45
CA ALA A 702 3.00 -11.76 -16.88
C ALA A 702 2.07 -10.94 -17.80
N GLU A 703 1.68 -11.51 -18.93
CA GLU A 703 0.87 -10.83 -19.94
C GLU A 703 -0.12 -11.82 -20.57
N GLU A 704 -1.41 -11.53 -20.52
CA GLU A 704 -2.39 -12.29 -21.30
C GLU A 704 -2.32 -11.89 -22.78
N VAL A 705 -1.63 -12.70 -23.58
CA VAL A 705 -1.43 -12.43 -25.02
C VAL A 705 -2.70 -12.73 -25.82
N VAL A 706 -3.39 -13.78 -25.42
CA VAL A 706 -4.73 -14.12 -25.92
C VAL A 706 -5.63 -14.23 -24.71
N PRO A 707 -6.52 -13.26 -24.49
CA PRO A 707 -7.39 -13.22 -23.33
C PRO A 707 -8.10 -14.54 -23.08
N GLY A 708 -8.04 -15.05 -21.87
CA GLY A 708 -8.63 -16.32 -21.48
C GLY A 708 -8.06 -17.59 -22.13
N HIS A 709 -7.00 -17.49 -22.95
CA HIS A 709 -6.40 -18.66 -23.62
C HIS A 709 -4.91 -18.82 -23.33
N THR A 710 -4.13 -17.77 -23.47
CA THR A 710 -2.66 -17.88 -23.44
C THR A 710 -2.05 -16.75 -22.64
N VAL A 711 -1.25 -17.12 -21.65
CA VAL A 711 -0.45 -16.20 -20.86
C VAL A 711 1.02 -16.36 -21.21
N LYS A 712 1.67 -15.24 -21.47
CA LYS A 712 3.13 -15.14 -21.63
C LYS A 712 3.74 -14.80 -20.29
N TYR A 713 4.76 -15.53 -19.90
CA TYR A 713 5.58 -15.22 -18.74
C TYR A 713 7.02 -14.90 -19.15
N VAL A 714 7.59 -13.94 -18.42
CA VAL A 714 9.04 -13.76 -18.34
C VAL A 714 9.45 -14.05 -16.91
N ALA A 715 10.38 -14.97 -16.73
CA ALA A 715 10.84 -15.37 -15.42
C ALA A 715 12.36 -15.21 -15.32
N ALA A 716 12.83 -14.74 -14.18
CA ALA A 716 14.25 -14.63 -13.86
C ALA A 716 14.72 -15.86 -13.07
N ASP A 717 15.83 -16.45 -13.42
CA ASP A 717 16.45 -17.52 -12.64
C ASP A 717 16.92 -16.95 -11.28
N ILE A 718 16.36 -17.47 -10.22
CA ILE A 718 16.70 -17.10 -8.85
C ILE A 718 17.35 -18.27 -8.09
N THR A 719 17.68 -19.35 -8.81
CA THR A 719 18.44 -20.46 -8.24
C THR A 719 19.81 -19.92 -7.83
N LEU A 720 20.14 -20.07 -6.57
CA LEU A 720 21.49 -19.82 -6.10
C LEU A 720 22.30 -21.08 -6.36
N ASP A 721 23.10 -21.08 -7.43
CA ASP A 721 24.06 -22.13 -7.71
C ASP A 721 25.24 -21.94 -6.74
N GLY A 722 25.14 -22.49 -5.56
CA GLY A 722 26.18 -22.42 -4.54
C GLY A 722 25.74 -23.14 -3.27
N ASN A 723 26.70 -23.63 -2.51
CA ASN A 723 26.44 -24.23 -1.22
C ASN A 723 25.91 -23.14 -0.27
N ILE A 724 24.61 -23.13 -0.02
CA ILE A 724 24.02 -22.29 1.03
C ILE A 724 24.31 -22.97 2.34
N TYR A 725 25.12 -22.31 3.19
CA TYR A 725 25.46 -22.82 4.49
C TYR A 725 24.59 -22.15 5.55
N TYR A 726 23.96 -22.98 6.38
CA TYR A 726 23.25 -22.53 7.55
C TYR A 726 24.08 -22.87 8.79
N ILE A 727 24.24 -21.93 9.69
CA ILE A 727 24.99 -22.14 10.94
C ILE A 727 23.96 -22.49 12.02
N THR A 728 24.13 -23.62 12.67
CA THR A 728 23.30 -24.05 13.80
C THR A 728 24.08 -23.97 15.10
N GLU A 729 23.38 -24.16 16.21
CA GLU A 729 24.00 -24.37 17.51
C GLU A 729 24.90 -25.62 17.48
N ASN A 730 26.04 -25.58 18.16
CA ASN A 730 27.01 -26.67 18.22
C ASN A 730 26.52 -27.94 18.97
N THR A 731 25.28 -27.93 19.39
CA THR A 731 24.62 -29.07 20.10
C THR A 731 23.91 -30.01 19.14
N VAL A 732 23.77 -29.71 17.85
CA VAL A 732 23.14 -30.56 16.85
C VAL A 732 24.15 -31.65 16.44
N THR A 733 23.90 -32.87 16.83
CA THR A 733 24.80 -34.04 16.62
C THR A 733 24.35 -34.93 15.46
N GLU A 734 23.11 -34.85 15.02
CA GLU A 734 22.56 -35.64 13.95
C GLU A 734 21.50 -34.86 13.15
N TYR A 735 21.45 -35.07 11.84
CA TYR A 735 20.38 -34.59 10.98
C TYR A 735 19.15 -35.49 11.13
N THR A 736 18.00 -34.90 11.34
CA THR A 736 16.72 -35.59 11.22
C THR A 736 15.99 -35.10 9.97
N GLU A 737 15.23 -36.01 9.35
CA GLU A 737 14.41 -35.69 8.18
C GLU A 737 13.41 -34.55 8.49
N GLU A 738 12.87 -34.52 9.71
CA GLU A 738 11.99 -33.46 10.22
C GLU A 738 12.68 -32.08 10.30
N LEU A 739 13.94 -32.01 10.67
CA LEU A 739 14.70 -30.75 10.71
C LEU A 739 15.03 -30.26 9.30
N PHE A 740 15.22 -31.16 8.35
CA PHE A 740 15.44 -30.83 6.95
C PHE A 740 14.14 -30.35 6.28
N GLU A 741 13.01 -31.01 6.54
CA GLU A 741 11.69 -30.62 6.04
C GLU A 741 11.19 -29.31 6.66
N ALA A 742 11.58 -28.98 7.89
CA ALA A 742 11.28 -27.71 8.53
C ALA A 742 12.07 -26.50 7.97
N GLY A 743 12.86 -26.70 6.91
CA GLY A 743 13.65 -25.63 6.29
C GLY A 743 14.96 -25.31 7.03
N ASN A 744 15.32 -26.05 8.06
CA ASN A 744 16.59 -25.91 8.78
C ASN A 744 17.66 -26.71 8.05
N ALA A 745 18.29 -26.13 7.05
CA ALA A 745 19.43 -26.74 6.39
C ALA A 745 20.71 -26.50 7.20
N PHE A 746 21.50 -27.54 7.40
CA PHE A 746 22.73 -27.50 8.19
C PHE A 746 23.94 -27.50 7.28
N ILE A 747 25.02 -26.83 7.68
CA ILE A 747 26.27 -26.88 6.94
C ILE A 747 26.84 -28.30 6.99
N THR A 748 26.99 -28.82 8.16
CA THR A 748 27.47 -30.19 8.45
C THR A 748 27.02 -30.57 9.85
N ASP A 749 26.97 -31.90 10.13
CA ASP A 749 26.86 -32.38 11.49
C ASP A 749 28.17 -32.21 12.27
N ALA A 750 28.20 -32.64 13.54
CA ALA A 750 29.40 -32.55 14.37
C ALA A 750 30.58 -33.41 13.85
N ASN A 751 30.34 -34.32 12.88
CA ASN A 751 31.33 -35.14 12.21
C ASN A 751 31.80 -34.54 10.87
N GLY A 752 31.27 -33.42 10.49
CA GLY A 752 31.59 -32.73 9.23
C GLY A 752 30.89 -33.34 8.01
N LEU A 753 29.76 -34.01 8.20
CA LEU A 753 29.01 -34.63 7.12
C LEU A 753 27.76 -33.82 6.75
N ASN A 754 27.48 -33.74 5.46
CA ASN A 754 26.21 -33.24 4.91
C ASN A 754 25.06 -34.22 5.17
N PRO A 755 23.79 -33.82 5.00
CA PRO A 755 22.63 -34.71 5.16
C PRO A 755 22.64 -35.95 4.29
N ASP A 756 23.33 -35.95 3.16
CA ASP A 756 23.51 -37.08 2.24
C ASP A 756 24.71 -38.00 2.60
N GLY A 757 25.39 -37.70 3.70
CA GLY A 757 26.56 -38.46 4.17
C GLY A 757 27.88 -38.09 3.49
N THR A 758 27.88 -37.07 2.60
CA THR A 758 29.12 -36.58 1.99
C THR A 758 29.87 -35.64 2.93
N ILE A 759 31.17 -35.48 2.73
CA ILE A 759 31.98 -34.52 3.53
C ILE A 759 31.53 -33.11 3.21
N GLY A 760 31.12 -32.38 4.24
CA GLY A 760 30.71 -30.98 4.08
C GLY A 760 31.86 -30.04 3.81
N ALA A 761 31.58 -28.89 3.20
CA ALA A 761 32.59 -27.88 2.97
C ALA A 761 32.97 -27.18 4.29
N THR A 762 34.24 -27.00 4.54
CA THR A 762 34.74 -26.17 5.62
C THR A 762 34.69 -24.70 5.21
N ILE A 763 34.15 -23.86 6.09
CA ILE A 763 34.28 -22.41 5.96
C ILE A 763 35.73 -22.07 6.44
N ASN A 764 36.56 -21.61 5.53
CA ASN A 764 37.87 -21.04 5.88
C ASN A 764 37.76 -19.52 5.98
#